data_af8d68ae9bd0c5bb4c0c539c5a320d98
#
_entry.id   af8d68ae9bd0c5bb4c0c539c5a320d98
#
_cell.length_a   1.000
_cell.length_b   1.000
_cell.length_c   1.000
_cell.angle_alpha   90.00
_cell.angle_beta   90.00
_cell.angle_gamma   90.00
#
_symmetry.space_group_name_H-M   'P 1'
#
loop_
_entity.id
_entity.type
_entity.pdbx_description
1 polymer ?
#
loop_
_entity_poly.entity_id
_entity_poly.type
_entity_poly.pdbx_seq_one_letter_code
_entity_poly.pdbx_strand_id
1 'polypeptide(L)'
;MAVLATAPALVEAKEAVRNLGGGLNRIVAPAPANARRAVSELALINPVQFDEAGRALVRISLDGKVPTATILQNLRDVPGVQVIASDPNYRAGVVEAYVPTESLVGIAGKKGVLAVVPSSPMITNAGAVDSQGIVQHRVDKLVGIDGAGITVGVISDTFDTNAAPNSAAGDVASGDLPGPGNPSNSQPVVVLQDAPNGTDEGRAMAQIVHDLAPQARLGFATALGGEINFANNIRALAGFASAPNTVAGFKADVIVDDIIYFAEPFFQDGIVAQAVDEVAAAGVSYFSSAGNTPATQSYDARPNIVPGTASSWAGTNLNFADVDPALYAGGFHNFAAGGTVDIAQTIAFSSNSNIVFQWNEPFDPQPPAPVGPPLAQGVGTVPPGGSTSFTFTGTAGQLVEIFLDADNTTTGVPNPDLTFALIDPNNNEVQFVDATTNPESLTIELQLNGTYTVIVGSFLASQFGDFLYRVQPVQLVEQVLSDYNLLFFLSNGTFIGAFDEQNLFTNRPVEIGTLPGATLQMVIARANTPSTRNRNVADRIRYVGFRGVNPQEYFSYLGPVMFGHNSAQGAMGVAAYPFYAPFVPEAFTSPGPSTIYFDENNKRYRIPQVRLKPDVAAMDGANTTFFSSDSAVDPDTFPNFFGTSAAAPHAAAVAALVLDAAGGPGKVKPAKMRKILQDSAFAHDLDPYFSTGFALSAGNLLTVNASADPNAISQFDPNVFTLTHLGVKRLQSFSINGSGGNLTQTPGGIVFDERSTPVSAPAGQPFVVGRTVGLTPADVTASFSLPADPPGLPGQWKQLDLKFLAGTFGSGDLLSFGVDRDEADAAGPGVAAGGNSADLLGGGVSIPSGRLVPGGASFFGKYEGGNPFKGEFFNLIGDGYSRLDGYGFINAEAAVKAVTKKRK
;
A
#
# COMPACT_ATOMS: atom_id res chain seq x y z
N MET A 1 -51.80 10.47 -12.61
CA MET A 1 -51.73 9.72 -11.35
C MET A 1 -50.27 9.42 -11.12
N ALA A 2 -49.59 10.17 -10.27
CA ALA A 2 -48.25 9.83 -9.82
C ALA A 2 -48.39 8.70 -8.80
N VAL A 3 -47.81 7.59 -9.10
CA VAL A 3 -47.66 6.50 -8.12
C VAL A 3 -46.67 7.01 -7.07
N LEU A 4 -47.18 7.32 -5.87
CA LEU A 4 -46.34 7.47 -4.68
C LEU A 4 -45.62 6.16 -4.47
N ALA A 5 -44.30 6.16 -4.71
CA ALA A 5 -43.43 5.07 -4.23
C ALA A 5 -43.64 4.98 -2.70
N THR A 6 -43.95 3.78 -2.24
CA THR A 6 -44.21 3.51 -0.83
C THR A 6 -42.95 3.75 0.00
N ALA A 7 -43.07 4.26 1.20
CA ALA A 7 -41.95 4.59 2.09
C ALA A 7 -40.89 3.46 2.25
N PRO A 8 -41.28 2.18 2.20
CA PRO A 8 -40.32 1.06 2.21
C PRO A 8 -39.31 1.08 1.05
N ALA A 9 -39.76 1.28 -0.19
CA ALA A 9 -38.90 1.26 -1.36
C ALA A 9 -37.84 2.41 -1.36
N LEU A 10 -38.13 3.51 -0.67
CA LEU A 10 -37.20 4.61 -0.49
C LEU A 10 -36.16 4.32 0.60
N VAL A 11 -36.53 3.53 1.61
CA VAL A 11 -35.58 3.08 2.66
C VAL A 11 -34.64 2.01 2.10
N GLU A 12 -35.15 1.02 1.38
CA GLU A 12 -34.37 0.01 0.67
C GLU A 12 -33.29 0.61 -0.22
N ALA A 13 -33.68 1.60 -1.05
CA ALA A 13 -32.73 2.28 -1.94
C ALA A 13 -31.64 3.03 -1.17
N LYS A 14 -31.99 3.60 -0.01
CA LYS A 14 -31.01 4.30 0.84
C LYS A 14 -29.99 3.37 1.50
N GLU A 15 -30.41 2.22 1.98
CA GLU A 15 -29.49 1.24 2.62
C GLU A 15 -28.61 0.54 1.60
N ALA A 16 -29.16 0.12 0.48
CA ALA A 16 -28.40 -0.47 -0.61
C ALA A 16 -27.34 0.50 -1.17
N VAL A 17 -27.62 1.79 -1.20
CA VAL A 17 -26.62 2.82 -1.60
C VAL A 17 -25.48 2.95 -0.61
N ARG A 18 -25.70 2.70 0.68
CA ARG A 18 -24.62 2.71 1.71
C ARG A 18 -23.60 1.60 1.54
N ASN A 19 -24.01 0.47 0.94
CA ASN A 19 -23.11 -0.64 0.65
C ASN A 19 -22.35 -0.46 -0.67
N LEU A 20 -22.54 0.68 -1.37
CA LEU A 20 -21.82 1.05 -2.57
C LEU A 20 -20.69 2.02 -2.22
N GLY A 21 -19.44 1.58 -2.28
CA GLY A 21 -18.27 2.39 -2.03
C GLY A 21 -17.52 2.82 -3.28
N GLY A 22 -16.40 3.54 -3.10
CA GLY A 22 -15.48 3.95 -4.15
C GLY A 22 -16.11 4.81 -5.24
N GLY A 23 -17.11 5.63 -4.91
CA GLY A 23 -17.80 6.49 -5.86
C GLY A 23 -18.94 5.82 -6.65
N LEU A 24 -19.19 4.51 -6.51
CA LEU A 24 -20.34 3.84 -7.14
C LEU A 24 -21.68 4.42 -6.69
N ASN A 25 -21.79 4.86 -5.45
CA ASN A 25 -22.96 5.56 -4.88
C ASN A 25 -23.31 6.81 -5.67
N ARG A 26 -22.33 7.51 -6.24
CA ARG A 26 -22.53 8.72 -7.06
C ARG A 26 -23.05 8.41 -8.47
N ILE A 27 -22.65 7.27 -9.02
CA ILE A 27 -23.10 6.82 -10.33
C ILE A 27 -24.59 6.48 -10.32
N VAL A 28 -25.09 5.92 -9.21
CA VAL A 28 -26.45 5.42 -9.08
C VAL A 28 -27.41 6.42 -8.42
N ALA A 29 -26.90 7.40 -7.68
CA ALA A 29 -27.73 8.41 -7.04
C ALA A 29 -28.32 9.38 -8.08
N PRO A 30 -29.65 9.64 -8.09
CA PRO A 30 -30.19 10.74 -8.88
C PRO A 30 -29.59 12.03 -8.37
N ALA A 31 -28.99 12.84 -9.28
CA ALA A 31 -28.44 14.15 -8.92
C ALA A 31 -29.49 14.96 -8.14
N PRO A 32 -29.18 15.51 -6.97
CA PRO A 32 -30.12 16.33 -6.21
C PRO A 32 -30.57 17.50 -7.08
N ALA A 33 -31.86 17.73 -7.14
CA ALA A 33 -32.48 18.70 -8.04
C ALA A 33 -31.99 20.16 -7.88
N ASN A 34 -31.22 20.43 -6.83
CA ASN A 34 -30.68 21.74 -6.45
C ASN A 34 -29.14 21.83 -6.49
N ALA A 35 -28.42 20.80 -6.94
CA ALA A 35 -26.98 20.92 -7.17
C ALA A 35 -26.74 21.95 -8.28
N ARG A 36 -26.22 23.10 -7.90
CA ARG A 36 -25.89 24.18 -8.86
C ARG A 36 -24.89 23.63 -9.88
N ARG A 37 -25.33 23.55 -11.10
CA ARG A 37 -24.65 23.00 -12.28
C ARG A 37 -23.35 23.72 -12.69
N ALA A 38 -22.92 24.73 -11.93
CA ALA A 38 -21.80 25.60 -12.28
C ALA A 38 -20.41 25.09 -11.79
N VAL A 39 -20.32 24.03 -10.99
CA VAL A 39 -19.05 23.48 -10.50
C VAL A 39 -18.73 22.11 -11.13
N SER A 40 -19.58 21.62 -12.01
CA SER A 40 -19.55 20.24 -12.51
C SER A 40 -18.50 19.94 -13.59
N GLU A 41 -17.73 20.91 -14.04
CA GLU A 41 -16.66 20.64 -15.06
C GLU A 41 -15.36 20.17 -14.44
N LEU A 42 -15.18 20.35 -13.13
CA LEU A 42 -14.08 19.76 -12.33
C LEU A 42 -14.56 18.60 -11.47
N ALA A 43 -15.59 17.90 -11.90
CA ALA A 43 -16.09 16.73 -11.17
C ALA A 43 -14.97 15.71 -10.96
N LEU A 44 -14.86 15.22 -9.74
CA LEU A 44 -13.96 14.14 -9.40
C LEU A 44 -14.21 12.96 -10.34
N ILE A 45 -13.19 12.52 -11.05
CA ILE A 45 -13.28 11.41 -11.98
C ILE A 45 -13.39 10.12 -11.17
N ASN A 46 -14.43 9.34 -11.44
CA ASN A 46 -14.62 8.07 -10.74
C ASN A 46 -13.60 7.04 -11.25
N PRO A 47 -12.86 6.32 -10.38
CA PRO A 47 -11.89 5.30 -10.77
C PRO A 47 -12.53 4.01 -11.31
N VAL A 48 -13.84 3.98 -11.51
CA VAL A 48 -14.55 2.81 -11.98
C VAL A 48 -14.15 2.47 -13.40
N GLN A 49 -13.70 1.23 -13.63
CA GLN A 49 -13.45 0.69 -14.96
C GLN A 49 -14.78 0.26 -15.59
N PHE A 50 -14.97 0.59 -16.87
CA PHE A 50 -16.11 0.15 -17.66
C PHE A 50 -15.63 -0.67 -18.84
N ASP A 51 -16.36 -1.73 -19.17
CA ASP A 51 -16.18 -2.46 -20.41
C ASP A 51 -16.88 -1.77 -21.60
N GLU A 52 -16.71 -2.32 -22.80
CA GLU A 52 -17.32 -1.80 -24.03
C GLU A 52 -18.86 -1.76 -23.98
N ALA A 53 -19.47 -2.57 -23.14
CA ALA A 53 -20.92 -2.57 -22.90
C ALA A 53 -21.38 -1.56 -21.84
N GLY A 54 -20.45 -0.75 -21.28
CA GLY A 54 -20.73 0.23 -20.23
C GLY A 54 -21.02 -0.37 -18.84
N ARG A 55 -20.56 -1.63 -18.61
CA ARG A 55 -20.71 -2.28 -17.31
C ARG A 55 -19.51 -1.98 -16.42
N ALA A 56 -19.76 -1.64 -15.16
CA ALA A 56 -18.72 -1.35 -14.19
C ALA A 56 -18.03 -2.64 -13.71
N LEU A 57 -16.70 -2.68 -13.68
CA LEU A 57 -15.95 -3.74 -13.00
C LEU A 57 -15.96 -3.49 -11.50
N VAL A 58 -16.56 -4.40 -10.75
CA VAL A 58 -16.74 -4.25 -9.30
C VAL A 58 -16.26 -5.48 -8.54
N ARG A 59 -15.77 -5.23 -7.34
CA ARG A 59 -15.49 -6.21 -6.30
C ARG A 59 -16.67 -6.25 -5.33
N ILE A 60 -17.22 -7.43 -5.10
CA ILE A 60 -18.37 -7.69 -4.24
C ILE A 60 -17.87 -8.50 -3.05
N SER A 61 -17.79 -7.87 -1.88
CA SER A 61 -17.47 -8.54 -0.62
C SER A 61 -18.72 -9.18 -0.04
N LEU A 62 -18.59 -10.39 0.51
CA LEU A 62 -19.70 -11.15 1.06
C LEU A 62 -19.71 -11.11 2.60
N ASP A 63 -20.87 -11.30 3.21
CA ASP A 63 -21.05 -11.29 4.66
C ASP A 63 -20.93 -12.70 5.31
N GLY A 64 -20.75 -13.73 4.51
CA GLY A 64 -20.63 -15.13 4.95
C GLY A 64 -21.94 -15.78 5.41
N LYS A 65 -23.06 -15.07 5.43
CA LYS A 65 -24.37 -15.60 5.85
C LYS A 65 -25.04 -16.44 4.76
N VAL A 66 -24.64 -16.23 3.52
CA VAL A 66 -25.12 -17.00 2.36
C VAL A 66 -23.92 -17.66 1.68
N PRO A 67 -23.99 -18.96 1.34
CA PRO A 67 -22.89 -19.64 0.64
C PRO A 67 -22.49 -18.89 -0.64
N THR A 68 -21.19 -18.71 -0.87
CA THR A 68 -20.67 -18.03 -2.07
C THR A 68 -21.23 -18.61 -3.37
N ALA A 69 -21.41 -19.92 -3.46
CA ALA A 69 -22.00 -20.58 -4.63
C ALA A 69 -23.42 -20.10 -4.92
N THR A 70 -24.23 -19.85 -3.88
CA THR A 70 -25.59 -19.31 -4.02
C THR A 70 -25.55 -17.87 -4.51
N ILE A 71 -24.63 -17.04 -3.97
CA ILE A 71 -24.43 -15.67 -4.43
C ILE A 71 -24.00 -15.65 -5.90
N LEU A 72 -23.05 -16.50 -6.29
CA LEU A 72 -22.62 -16.60 -7.68
C LEU A 72 -23.77 -16.94 -8.63
N GLN A 73 -24.66 -17.85 -8.23
CA GLN A 73 -25.85 -18.14 -9.02
C GLN A 73 -26.79 -16.93 -9.11
N ASN A 74 -27.07 -16.28 -7.95
CA ASN A 74 -27.91 -15.10 -7.89
C ASN A 74 -27.36 -13.91 -8.71
N LEU A 75 -26.03 -13.80 -8.84
CA LEU A 75 -25.39 -12.78 -9.67
C LEU A 75 -25.52 -13.09 -11.16
N ARG A 76 -25.31 -14.36 -11.54
CA ARG A 76 -25.48 -14.81 -12.94
C ARG A 76 -26.92 -14.69 -13.44
N ASP A 77 -27.89 -14.73 -12.53
CA ASP A 77 -29.32 -14.57 -12.87
C ASP A 77 -29.70 -13.09 -13.10
N VAL A 78 -28.83 -12.14 -12.77
CA VAL A 78 -29.04 -10.72 -13.07
C VAL A 78 -28.65 -10.42 -14.52
N PRO A 79 -29.59 -9.93 -15.35
CA PRO A 79 -29.30 -9.64 -16.75
C PRO A 79 -28.09 -8.72 -16.94
N GLY A 80 -27.13 -9.10 -17.77
CA GLY A 80 -25.95 -8.31 -18.10
C GLY A 80 -24.79 -8.45 -17.12
N VAL A 81 -24.96 -9.12 -16.00
CA VAL A 81 -23.85 -9.37 -15.06
C VAL A 81 -22.96 -10.48 -15.60
N GLN A 82 -21.67 -10.23 -15.61
CA GLN A 82 -20.64 -11.20 -15.98
C GLN A 82 -19.66 -11.39 -14.82
N VAL A 83 -19.74 -12.53 -14.14
CA VAL A 83 -18.77 -12.89 -13.10
C VAL A 83 -17.43 -13.21 -13.76
N ILE A 84 -16.35 -12.55 -13.29
CA ILE A 84 -14.98 -12.72 -13.78
C ILE A 84 -14.23 -13.72 -12.90
N ALA A 85 -14.23 -13.48 -11.58
CA ALA A 85 -13.50 -14.29 -10.63
C ALA A 85 -14.24 -14.38 -9.29
N SER A 86 -13.90 -15.36 -8.47
CA SER A 86 -14.37 -15.45 -7.08
C SER A 86 -13.39 -16.23 -6.23
N ASP A 87 -13.30 -15.87 -4.96
CA ASP A 87 -12.59 -16.66 -3.95
C ASP A 87 -13.50 -16.86 -2.73
N PRO A 88 -14.04 -18.09 -2.54
CA PRO A 88 -14.91 -18.38 -1.39
C PRO A 88 -14.15 -18.50 -0.07
N ASN A 89 -12.82 -18.59 -0.11
CA ASN A 89 -11.97 -18.79 1.08
C ASN A 89 -11.37 -17.48 1.58
N TYR A 90 -11.38 -16.43 0.75
CA TYR A 90 -10.92 -15.12 1.20
C TYR A 90 -12.00 -14.45 2.05
N ARG A 91 -11.71 -14.27 3.35
CA ARG A 91 -12.64 -13.70 4.33
C ARG A 91 -13.96 -14.48 4.38
N ALA A 92 -15.07 -13.76 4.18
CA ALA A 92 -16.41 -14.34 4.08
C ALA A 92 -16.82 -14.71 2.64
N GLY A 93 -15.88 -14.59 1.72
CA GLY A 93 -16.06 -14.75 0.28
C GLY A 93 -16.03 -13.42 -0.46
N VAL A 94 -15.53 -13.45 -1.69
CA VAL A 94 -15.43 -12.27 -2.57
C VAL A 94 -15.68 -12.67 -4.02
N VAL A 95 -16.26 -11.73 -4.80
CA VAL A 95 -16.57 -11.94 -6.22
C VAL A 95 -16.17 -10.70 -7.01
N GLU A 96 -15.55 -10.87 -8.17
CA GLU A 96 -15.38 -9.83 -9.18
C GLU A 96 -16.31 -10.05 -10.36
N ALA A 97 -16.95 -8.96 -10.80
CA ALA A 97 -17.90 -9.03 -11.90
C ALA A 97 -18.01 -7.70 -12.66
N TYR A 98 -18.27 -7.78 -13.96
CA TYR A 98 -18.83 -6.66 -14.71
C TYR A 98 -20.33 -6.57 -14.44
N VAL A 99 -20.78 -5.39 -13.99
CA VAL A 99 -22.16 -5.15 -13.56
C VAL A 99 -22.73 -3.94 -14.29
N PRO A 100 -23.92 -4.05 -14.94
CA PRO A 100 -24.63 -2.89 -15.46
C PRO A 100 -24.91 -1.87 -14.34
N THR A 101 -24.69 -0.59 -14.61
CA THR A 101 -24.81 0.47 -13.59
C THR A 101 -26.19 0.52 -12.93
N GLU A 102 -27.24 0.22 -13.67
CA GLU A 102 -28.62 0.14 -13.16
C GLU A 102 -28.86 -1.05 -12.22
N SER A 103 -27.99 -2.05 -12.24
CA SER A 103 -28.09 -3.25 -11.39
C SER A 103 -27.30 -3.12 -10.07
N LEU A 104 -26.44 -2.11 -9.94
CA LEU A 104 -25.53 -1.95 -8.78
C LEU A 104 -26.28 -1.88 -7.45
N VAL A 105 -27.33 -1.04 -7.36
CA VAL A 105 -28.14 -0.90 -6.15
C VAL A 105 -28.83 -2.23 -5.80
N GLY A 106 -29.40 -2.92 -6.78
CA GLY A 106 -30.06 -4.21 -6.57
C GLY A 106 -29.10 -5.31 -6.14
N ILE A 107 -27.82 -5.24 -6.56
CA ILE A 107 -26.78 -6.18 -6.13
C ILE A 107 -26.29 -5.84 -4.72
N ALA A 108 -26.07 -4.59 -4.43
CA ALA A 108 -25.64 -4.14 -3.11
C ALA A 108 -26.68 -4.40 -2.00
N GLY A 109 -27.96 -4.47 -2.37
CA GLY A 109 -29.06 -4.86 -1.47
C GLY A 109 -29.34 -6.36 -1.40
N LYS A 110 -28.60 -7.22 -2.14
CA LYS A 110 -28.83 -8.67 -2.07
C LYS A 110 -28.35 -9.26 -0.75
N LYS A 111 -29.18 -10.16 -0.21
CA LYS A 111 -28.82 -11.00 0.94
C LYS A 111 -27.46 -11.67 0.70
N GLY A 112 -26.55 -11.52 1.67
CA GLY A 112 -25.20 -12.08 1.60
C GLY A 112 -24.15 -11.15 0.98
N VAL A 113 -24.54 -9.98 0.48
CA VAL A 113 -23.61 -8.95 -0.01
C VAL A 113 -23.32 -7.94 1.11
N LEU A 114 -22.06 -7.79 1.47
CA LEU A 114 -21.60 -6.83 2.48
C LEU A 114 -21.33 -5.46 1.85
N ALA A 115 -20.56 -5.44 0.76
CA ALA A 115 -20.19 -4.21 0.06
C ALA A 115 -19.94 -4.46 -1.42
N VAL A 116 -20.17 -3.44 -2.25
CA VAL A 116 -19.80 -3.42 -3.68
C VAL A 116 -18.94 -2.18 -3.91
N VAL A 117 -17.71 -2.38 -4.36
CA VAL A 117 -16.74 -1.32 -4.63
C VAL A 117 -16.16 -1.47 -6.03
N PRO A 118 -15.62 -0.42 -6.67
CA PRO A 118 -14.91 -0.59 -7.92
C PRO A 118 -13.70 -1.51 -7.73
N SER A 119 -13.40 -2.33 -8.74
CA SER A 119 -12.09 -2.94 -8.86
C SER A 119 -11.12 -1.91 -9.45
N SER A 120 -9.96 -1.71 -8.81
CA SER A 120 -9.03 -0.63 -9.17
C SER A 120 -8.27 -0.95 -10.47
N PRO A 121 -7.92 0.06 -11.29
CA PRO A 121 -7.10 -0.14 -12.48
C PRO A 121 -5.63 -0.41 -12.13
N MET A 122 -4.93 -1.08 -13.03
CA MET A 122 -3.47 -1.35 -12.98
C MET A 122 -2.69 -0.45 -13.96
N ILE A 123 -1.35 -0.45 -13.90
CA ILE A 123 -0.45 0.35 -14.77
C ILE A 123 0.75 -0.47 -15.25
N THR A 124 1.28 -0.13 -16.42
CA THR A 124 2.35 -0.81 -17.19
C THR A 124 3.27 0.14 -18.02
N ASN A 125 4.44 -0.34 -18.52
CA ASN A 125 5.44 0.37 -19.40
C ASN A 125 6.39 -0.59 -20.16
N ALA A 126 7.07 -0.20 -21.26
CA ALA A 126 7.50 -1.06 -22.33
C ALA A 126 8.75 -0.85 -23.20
N GLY A 127 9.32 -1.77 -23.92
CA GLY A 127 10.36 -1.86 -24.78
C GLY A 127 11.14 -2.65 -25.74
N ALA A 128 12.15 -3.04 -26.46
CA ALA A 128 12.58 -3.98 -27.52
C ALA A 128 14.10 -4.42 -27.69
N VAL A 129 14.39 -5.76 -27.95
CA VAL A 129 15.64 -6.48 -28.39
C VAL A 129 16.81 -6.54 -27.36
N ASP A 130 17.66 -7.56 -27.45
CA ASP A 130 18.71 -8.02 -26.49
C ASP A 130 18.98 -7.10 -25.31
N SER A 131 18.54 -7.49 -24.14
CA SER A 131 18.69 -6.68 -22.96
C SER A 131 20.16 -6.41 -22.62
N GLN A 132 20.52 -5.14 -22.43
CA GLN A 132 21.81 -4.73 -21.89
C GLN A 132 22.07 -5.37 -20.50
N GLY A 133 21.04 -5.90 -19.87
CA GLY A 133 21.07 -6.65 -18.61
C GLY A 133 21.95 -7.89 -18.67
N ILE A 134 22.13 -8.52 -19.84
CA ILE A 134 23.06 -9.65 -20.03
C ILE A 134 24.47 -9.29 -19.54
N VAL A 135 24.95 -8.12 -19.90
CA VAL A 135 26.29 -7.65 -19.53
C VAL A 135 26.30 -7.04 -18.13
N GLN A 136 25.31 -6.23 -17.80
CA GLN A 136 25.28 -5.49 -16.53
C GLN A 136 25.08 -6.39 -15.32
N HIS A 137 24.23 -7.41 -15.43
CA HIS A 137 24.09 -8.45 -14.42
C HIS A 137 25.18 -9.53 -14.49
N ARG A 138 26.13 -9.44 -15.43
CA ARG A 138 27.20 -10.42 -15.65
C ARG A 138 26.71 -11.81 -16.03
N VAL A 139 25.60 -11.91 -16.74
CA VAL A 139 25.11 -13.18 -17.30
C VAL A 139 26.08 -13.69 -18.37
N ASP A 140 26.69 -12.81 -19.15
CA ASP A 140 27.73 -13.07 -20.14
C ASP A 140 28.97 -13.81 -19.58
N LYS A 141 29.15 -13.85 -18.27
CA LYS A 141 30.24 -14.58 -17.59
C LYS A 141 29.83 -15.99 -17.18
N LEU A 142 28.60 -16.39 -17.39
CA LEU A 142 28.12 -17.72 -17.08
C LEU A 142 28.36 -18.67 -18.26
N VAL A 143 28.89 -19.85 -17.99
CA VAL A 143 29.15 -20.86 -19.02
C VAL A 143 28.32 -22.11 -18.74
N GLY A 144 27.43 -22.44 -19.66
CA GLY A 144 26.59 -23.63 -19.57
C GLY A 144 25.49 -23.52 -18.47
N ILE A 145 25.13 -22.29 -18.10
CA ILE A 145 24.00 -21.95 -17.23
C ILE A 145 23.13 -20.96 -18.02
N ASP A 146 21.97 -21.41 -18.45
CA ASP A 146 21.11 -20.72 -19.40
C ASP A 146 19.62 -20.85 -19.06
N GLY A 147 19.31 -21.35 -17.85
CA GLY A 147 17.94 -21.54 -17.35
C GLY A 147 17.31 -22.87 -17.74
N ALA A 148 18.11 -23.81 -18.29
CA ALA A 148 17.60 -25.12 -18.73
C ALA A 148 16.91 -25.89 -17.60
N GLY A 149 15.67 -26.37 -17.90
CA GLY A 149 14.85 -27.14 -16.96
C GLY A 149 14.15 -26.31 -15.89
N ILE A 150 14.21 -24.97 -15.96
CA ILE A 150 13.49 -24.05 -15.07
C ILE A 150 12.28 -23.46 -15.81
N THR A 151 11.19 -23.25 -15.09
CA THR A 151 9.98 -22.62 -15.62
C THR A 151 9.76 -21.25 -14.97
N VAL A 152 9.60 -20.21 -15.79
CA VAL A 152 9.31 -18.85 -15.35
C VAL A 152 7.90 -18.46 -15.80
N GLY A 153 7.05 -18.03 -14.87
CA GLY A 153 5.73 -17.45 -15.13
C GLY A 153 5.80 -15.93 -15.10
N VAL A 154 5.24 -15.28 -16.10
CA VAL A 154 5.16 -13.83 -16.23
C VAL A 154 3.70 -13.41 -16.06
N ILE A 155 3.45 -12.37 -15.28
CA ILE A 155 2.12 -11.75 -15.14
C ILE A 155 2.25 -10.26 -15.41
N SER A 156 1.43 -9.75 -16.34
CA SER A 156 1.31 -8.34 -16.67
C SER A 156 -0.05 -8.06 -17.31
N ASP A 157 -0.15 -7.04 -18.17
CA ASP A 157 -1.40 -6.71 -18.84
C ASP A 157 -1.82 -7.77 -19.87
N THR A 158 -1.09 -7.87 -20.99
CA THR A 158 -1.40 -8.78 -22.11
C THR A 158 -0.13 -9.36 -22.72
N PHE A 159 -0.32 -10.34 -23.64
CA PHE A 159 0.78 -11.04 -24.28
C PHE A 159 0.81 -10.87 -25.81
N ASP A 160 -0.30 -10.99 -26.50
CA ASP A 160 -0.33 -10.97 -27.98
C ASP A 160 -1.60 -10.28 -28.51
N THR A 161 -1.78 -9.02 -28.15
CA THR A 161 -2.89 -8.17 -28.63
C THR A 161 -2.49 -7.27 -29.79
N ASN A 162 -1.18 -7.04 -30.00
CA ASN A 162 -0.66 -6.25 -31.09
C ASN A 162 -0.66 -7.01 -32.42
N ALA A 163 -1.03 -6.32 -33.51
CA ALA A 163 -1.00 -6.89 -34.84
C ALA A 163 0.43 -6.96 -35.40
N ALA A 164 0.66 -7.89 -36.33
CA ALA A 164 1.93 -7.98 -37.05
C ALA A 164 2.36 -6.62 -37.67
N PRO A 165 3.66 -6.27 -37.68
CA PRO A 165 4.80 -7.15 -37.38
C PRO A 165 5.10 -7.34 -35.88
N ASN A 166 4.52 -6.55 -35.00
CA ASN A 166 4.78 -6.55 -33.57
C ASN A 166 3.94 -7.63 -32.83
N SER A 167 3.97 -8.85 -33.28
CA SER A 167 3.22 -9.96 -32.68
C SER A 167 4.17 -10.98 -32.04
N ALA A 168 3.66 -11.81 -31.13
CA ALA A 168 4.43 -12.88 -30.52
C ALA A 168 5.05 -13.83 -31.57
N ALA A 169 4.36 -14.08 -32.69
CA ALA A 169 4.90 -14.87 -33.79
C ALA A 169 6.08 -14.17 -34.48
N GLY A 170 6.06 -12.83 -34.55
CA GLY A 170 7.21 -12.02 -35.04
C GLY A 170 8.42 -12.19 -34.15
N ASP A 171 8.24 -12.10 -32.83
CA ASP A 171 9.31 -12.22 -31.84
C ASP A 171 9.90 -13.65 -31.76
N VAL A 172 9.09 -14.69 -31.99
CA VAL A 172 9.58 -16.06 -32.15
C VAL A 172 10.45 -16.18 -33.42
N ALA A 173 10.02 -15.54 -34.51
CA ALA A 173 10.75 -15.61 -35.79
C ALA A 173 12.08 -14.82 -35.75
N SER A 174 12.15 -13.72 -34.99
CA SER A 174 13.38 -12.93 -34.77
C SER A 174 14.31 -13.57 -33.72
N GLY A 175 13.80 -14.45 -32.87
CA GLY A 175 14.58 -15.12 -31.81
C GLY A 175 14.39 -14.53 -30.43
N ASP A 176 13.59 -13.46 -30.28
CA ASP A 176 13.38 -12.73 -29.03
C ASP A 176 12.38 -13.42 -28.08
N LEU A 177 11.63 -14.41 -28.58
CA LEU A 177 10.78 -15.30 -27.78
C LEU A 177 11.03 -16.78 -28.13
N PRO A 178 10.88 -17.68 -27.14
CA PRO A 178 10.96 -19.11 -27.41
C PRO A 178 9.70 -19.58 -28.16
N GLY A 179 9.89 -20.51 -29.10
CA GLY A 179 8.78 -21.09 -29.83
C GLY A 179 9.19 -21.81 -31.12
N PRO A 180 8.25 -22.48 -31.82
CA PRO A 180 8.52 -23.14 -33.08
C PRO A 180 9.01 -22.12 -34.12
N GLY A 181 10.28 -22.16 -34.46
CA GLY A 181 10.94 -21.20 -35.36
C GLY A 181 12.15 -20.52 -34.72
N ASN A 182 12.22 -20.44 -33.42
CA ASN A 182 13.39 -19.99 -32.71
C ASN A 182 14.44 -21.14 -32.66
N PRO A 183 15.65 -20.96 -33.24
CA PRO A 183 16.65 -22.00 -33.26
C PRO A 183 17.25 -22.32 -31.88
N SER A 184 17.18 -21.40 -30.95
CA SER A 184 17.76 -21.53 -29.61
C SER A 184 16.84 -22.27 -28.66
N ASN A 185 15.53 -22.01 -28.74
CA ASN A 185 14.52 -22.65 -27.88
C ASN A 185 13.17 -22.76 -28.63
N SER A 186 12.81 -23.96 -28.99
CA SER A 186 11.60 -24.26 -29.77
C SER A 186 10.32 -24.46 -28.92
N GLN A 187 10.40 -24.34 -27.58
CA GLN A 187 9.25 -24.51 -26.69
C GLN A 187 8.45 -23.20 -26.63
N PRO A 188 7.17 -23.17 -27.05
CA PRO A 188 6.40 -21.93 -27.03
C PRO A 188 6.09 -21.48 -25.60
N VAL A 189 5.89 -20.17 -25.44
CA VAL A 189 5.31 -19.63 -24.22
C VAL A 189 3.91 -20.23 -23.99
N VAL A 190 3.65 -20.71 -22.78
CA VAL A 190 2.35 -21.25 -22.40
C VAL A 190 1.48 -20.10 -21.86
N VAL A 191 0.51 -19.66 -22.65
CA VAL A 191 -0.44 -18.63 -22.23
C VAL A 191 -1.59 -19.31 -21.47
N LEU A 192 -1.70 -19.07 -20.17
CA LEU A 192 -2.74 -19.62 -19.30
C LEU A 192 -4.04 -18.81 -19.45
N GLN A 193 -3.93 -17.53 -19.45
CA GLN A 193 -4.98 -16.55 -19.70
C GLN A 193 -4.37 -15.30 -20.31
N ASP A 194 -4.99 -14.77 -21.35
CA ASP A 194 -4.71 -13.45 -21.89
C ASP A 194 -5.95 -12.57 -21.80
N ALA A 195 -5.82 -11.28 -22.06
CA ALA A 195 -6.91 -10.32 -22.06
C ALA A 195 -6.86 -9.49 -23.35
N PRO A 196 -7.99 -8.96 -23.82
CA PRO A 196 -8.00 -8.01 -24.92
C PRO A 196 -7.57 -6.62 -24.46
N ASN A 197 -7.08 -5.79 -25.38
CA ASN A 197 -6.86 -4.35 -25.18
C ASN A 197 -5.79 -3.99 -24.14
N GLY A 198 -4.64 -4.66 -24.16
CA GLY A 198 -3.47 -4.28 -23.40
C GLY A 198 -2.36 -3.70 -24.28
N THR A 199 -1.19 -3.56 -23.69
CA THR A 199 0.00 -3.05 -24.37
C THR A 199 1.00 -4.14 -24.75
N ASP A 200 0.77 -5.39 -24.36
CA ASP A 200 1.67 -6.56 -24.44
C ASP A 200 2.96 -6.39 -23.61
N GLU A 201 2.88 -5.66 -22.50
CA GLU A 201 4.03 -5.54 -21.59
C GLU A 201 4.48 -6.89 -21.04
N GLY A 202 3.54 -7.81 -20.78
CA GLY A 202 3.87 -9.17 -20.38
C GLY A 202 4.72 -9.91 -21.41
N ARG A 203 4.54 -9.63 -22.70
CA ARG A 203 5.40 -10.15 -23.74
C ARG A 203 6.79 -9.53 -23.72
N ALA A 204 6.89 -8.23 -23.49
CA ALA A 204 8.16 -7.53 -23.34
C ALA A 204 8.96 -8.06 -22.13
N MET A 205 8.30 -8.28 -21.01
CA MET A 205 8.91 -8.94 -19.83
C MET A 205 9.41 -10.36 -20.17
N ALA A 206 8.63 -11.10 -20.96
CA ALA A 206 9.04 -12.46 -21.38
C ALA A 206 10.27 -12.44 -22.30
N GLN A 207 10.44 -11.40 -23.14
CA GLN A 207 11.67 -11.21 -23.93
C GLN A 207 12.87 -11.00 -23.02
N ILE A 208 12.80 -10.13 -22.02
CA ILE A 208 13.87 -9.91 -21.04
C ILE A 208 14.26 -11.22 -20.33
N VAL A 209 13.27 -12.02 -19.92
CA VAL A 209 13.56 -13.33 -19.30
C VAL A 209 14.23 -14.26 -20.28
N HIS A 210 13.80 -14.27 -21.56
CA HIS A 210 14.38 -15.10 -22.60
C HIS A 210 15.83 -14.69 -22.92
N ASP A 211 16.13 -13.42 -22.97
CA ASP A 211 17.48 -12.90 -23.21
C ASP A 211 18.48 -13.37 -22.15
N LEU A 212 18.11 -13.32 -20.87
CA LEU A 212 19.02 -13.68 -19.80
C LEU A 212 19.04 -15.19 -19.52
N ALA A 213 17.90 -15.88 -19.71
CA ALA A 213 17.73 -17.31 -19.44
C ALA A 213 17.09 -18.02 -20.64
N PRO A 214 17.79 -18.12 -21.79
CA PRO A 214 17.22 -18.50 -23.08
C PRO A 214 16.68 -19.94 -23.15
N GLN A 215 17.08 -20.83 -22.25
CA GLN A 215 16.57 -22.20 -22.17
C GLN A 215 15.47 -22.38 -21.12
N ALA A 216 15.06 -21.30 -20.41
CA ALA A 216 13.93 -21.37 -19.49
C ALA A 216 12.61 -21.59 -20.26
N ARG A 217 11.73 -22.41 -19.69
CA ARG A 217 10.35 -22.53 -20.17
C ARG A 217 9.53 -21.36 -19.67
N LEU A 218 8.81 -20.68 -20.56
CA LEU A 218 8.01 -19.52 -20.19
C LEU A 218 6.52 -19.82 -20.15
N GLY A 219 5.80 -19.15 -19.28
CA GLY A 219 4.36 -19.05 -19.26
C GLY A 219 3.90 -17.64 -18.96
N PHE A 220 2.69 -17.32 -19.40
CA PHE A 220 2.08 -16.02 -19.19
C PHE A 220 0.66 -16.15 -18.65
N ALA A 221 0.26 -15.23 -17.79
CA ALA A 221 -1.11 -14.98 -17.39
C ALA A 221 -1.36 -13.49 -17.19
N THR A 222 -2.55 -13.01 -17.57
CA THR A 222 -2.89 -11.60 -17.41
C THR A 222 -3.23 -11.26 -15.96
N ALA A 223 -2.90 -10.04 -15.52
CA ALA A 223 -3.40 -9.47 -14.28
C ALA A 223 -4.72 -8.71 -14.48
N LEU A 224 -5.14 -8.47 -15.72
CA LEU A 224 -6.43 -7.83 -16.02
C LEU A 224 -7.62 -8.64 -15.50
N GLY A 225 -8.72 -7.96 -15.16
CA GLY A 225 -9.92 -8.60 -14.59
C GLY A 225 -9.99 -8.52 -13.07
N GLY A 226 -9.13 -7.71 -12.43
CA GLY A 226 -9.17 -7.37 -11.02
C GLY A 226 -8.28 -8.21 -10.11
N GLU A 227 -8.16 -7.80 -8.84
CA GLU A 227 -7.27 -8.39 -7.84
C GLU A 227 -7.51 -9.90 -7.63
N ILE A 228 -8.79 -10.35 -7.74
CA ILE A 228 -9.13 -11.76 -7.54
C ILE A 228 -8.63 -12.60 -8.73
N ASN A 229 -8.80 -12.08 -9.96
CA ASN A 229 -8.30 -12.77 -11.15
C ASN A 229 -6.77 -12.85 -11.11
N PHE A 230 -6.12 -11.78 -10.72
CA PHE A 230 -4.67 -11.74 -10.55
C PHE A 230 -4.20 -12.78 -9.52
N ALA A 231 -4.79 -12.80 -8.31
CA ALA A 231 -4.47 -13.79 -7.28
C ALA A 231 -4.68 -15.24 -7.76
N ASN A 232 -5.75 -15.48 -8.54
CA ASN A 232 -6.01 -16.79 -9.13
C ASN A 232 -4.95 -17.16 -10.19
N ASN A 233 -4.51 -16.23 -11.01
CA ASN A 233 -3.48 -16.44 -12.02
C ASN A 233 -2.09 -16.68 -11.41
N ILE A 234 -1.77 -16.03 -10.28
CA ILE A 234 -0.57 -16.35 -9.47
C ILE A 234 -0.60 -17.83 -9.07
N ARG A 235 -1.73 -18.29 -8.51
CA ARG A 235 -1.92 -19.70 -8.12
C ARG A 235 -1.90 -20.65 -9.32
N ALA A 236 -2.49 -20.24 -10.45
CA ALA A 236 -2.52 -21.04 -11.68
C ALA A 236 -1.11 -21.25 -12.26
N LEU A 237 -0.30 -20.20 -12.33
CA LEU A 237 1.10 -20.30 -12.77
C LEU A 237 1.92 -21.20 -11.85
N ALA A 238 1.67 -21.16 -10.53
CA ALA A 238 2.29 -22.06 -9.58
C ALA A 238 1.80 -23.52 -9.66
N GLY A 239 0.82 -23.80 -10.53
CA GLY A 239 0.27 -25.13 -10.77
C GLY A 239 -0.68 -25.63 -9.67
N PHE A 240 -1.35 -24.72 -8.95
CA PHE A 240 -2.36 -25.09 -7.95
C PHE A 240 -3.61 -25.61 -8.63
N ALA A 241 -3.95 -26.87 -8.42
CA ALA A 241 -5.06 -27.54 -9.11
C ALA A 241 -6.45 -26.93 -8.81
N SER A 242 -6.57 -26.19 -7.70
CA SER A 242 -7.80 -25.47 -7.33
C SER A 242 -7.96 -24.13 -8.04
N ALA A 243 -6.91 -23.59 -8.67
CA ALA A 243 -6.97 -22.31 -9.34
C ALA A 243 -7.64 -22.47 -10.73
N PRO A 244 -8.50 -21.53 -11.11
CA PRO A 244 -8.98 -21.46 -12.50
C PRO A 244 -7.77 -21.17 -13.42
N ASN A 245 -7.93 -21.43 -14.72
CA ASN A 245 -6.90 -21.19 -15.74
C ASN A 245 -5.62 -22.05 -15.63
N THR A 246 -5.58 -23.04 -14.75
CA THR A 246 -4.44 -23.94 -14.62
C THR A 246 -4.29 -24.79 -15.89
N VAL A 247 -3.10 -24.81 -16.47
CA VAL A 247 -2.75 -25.63 -17.63
C VAL A 247 -2.01 -26.90 -17.18
N ALA A 248 -2.51 -28.06 -17.59
CA ALA A 248 -1.94 -29.34 -17.21
C ALA A 248 -0.47 -29.45 -17.64
N GLY A 249 0.40 -29.80 -16.69
CA GLY A 249 1.84 -29.94 -16.94
C GLY A 249 2.61 -28.59 -16.98
N PHE A 250 1.96 -27.46 -16.65
CA PHE A 250 2.65 -26.21 -16.40
C PHE A 250 2.72 -25.94 -14.89
N LYS A 251 3.90 -25.60 -14.43
CA LYS A 251 4.19 -25.17 -13.06
C LYS A 251 5.44 -24.31 -13.07
N ALA A 252 5.31 -23.06 -12.69
CA ALA A 252 6.43 -22.15 -12.55
C ALA A 252 7.29 -22.45 -11.30
N ASP A 253 8.59 -22.28 -11.42
CA ASP A 253 9.57 -22.29 -10.33
C ASP A 253 9.88 -20.87 -9.86
N VAL A 254 9.74 -19.91 -10.79
CA VAL A 254 9.85 -18.48 -10.58
C VAL A 254 8.62 -17.82 -11.19
N ILE A 255 8.03 -16.85 -10.48
CA ILE A 255 6.96 -15.99 -11.00
C ILE A 255 7.43 -14.55 -10.88
N VAL A 256 7.10 -13.74 -11.90
CA VAL A 256 7.37 -12.30 -11.89
C VAL A 256 6.15 -11.52 -12.37
N ASP A 257 5.90 -10.39 -11.72
CA ASP A 257 4.92 -9.39 -12.13
C ASP A 257 5.50 -7.97 -12.06
N ASP A 258 4.78 -7.06 -12.71
CA ASP A 258 5.06 -5.63 -12.72
C ASP A 258 3.85 -4.78 -12.34
N ILE A 259 2.88 -5.36 -11.69
CA ILE A 259 1.54 -4.82 -11.47
C ILE A 259 1.44 -4.06 -10.14
N ILE A 260 0.63 -3.00 -10.14
CA ILE A 260 0.15 -2.31 -8.93
C ILE A 260 -1.35 -2.10 -9.04
N TYR A 261 -2.10 -2.64 -8.09
CA TYR A 261 -3.50 -2.26 -7.87
C TYR A 261 -3.58 -1.16 -6.81
N PHE A 262 -4.14 -0.01 -7.15
CA PHE A 262 -4.14 1.18 -6.30
C PHE A 262 -4.83 0.98 -4.95
N ALA A 263 -5.85 0.12 -4.89
CA ALA A 263 -6.63 -0.11 -3.68
C ALA A 263 -6.13 -1.28 -2.82
N GLU A 264 -5.01 -1.89 -3.15
CA GLU A 264 -4.41 -2.88 -2.25
C GLU A 264 -4.10 -2.27 -0.88
N PRO A 265 -4.24 -3.04 0.21
CA PRO A 265 -3.99 -2.51 1.55
C PRO A 265 -2.53 -2.06 1.76
N PHE A 266 -2.35 -0.87 2.36
CA PHE A 266 -1.02 -0.35 2.74
C PHE A 266 -0.48 -0.99 4.01
N PHE A 267 -1.36 -1.48 4.87
CA PHE A 267 -1.05 -1.84 6.26
C PHE A 267 -1.39 -3.28 6.61
N GLN A 268 -1.80 -4.07 5.61
CA GLN A 268 -2.22 -5.47 5.74
C GLN A 268 -1.95 -6.22 4.44
N ASP A 269 -1.82 -7.54 4.50
CA ASP A 269 -1.76 -8.38 3.30
C ASP A 269 -3.17 -8.58 2.73
N GLY A 270 -3.40 -8.03 1.54
CA GLY A 270 -4.62 -8.24 0.76
C GLY A 270 -4.64 -9.59 0.05
N ILE A 271 -5.67 -9.81 -0.77
CA ILE A 271 -5.90 -11.10 -1.46
C ILE A 271 -4.73 -11.48 -2.38
N VAL A 272 -4.12 -10.50 -3.07
CA VAL A 272 -2.98 -10.74 -3.97
C VAL A 272 -1.73 -11.07 -3.17
N ALA A 273 -1.43 -10.30 -2.12
CA ALA A 273 -0.30 -10.55 -1.23
C ALA A 273 -0.39 -11.95 -0.58
N GLN A 274 -1.58 -12.38 -0.17
CA GLN A 274 -1.80 -13.73 0.36
C GLN A 274 -1.54 -14.82 -0.70
N ALA A 275 -1.95 -14.62 -1.96
CA ALA A 275 -1.64 -15.55 -3.03
C ALA A 275 -0.13 -15.65 -3.30
N VAL A 276 0.59 -14.53 -3.23
CA VAL A 276 2.05 -14.49 -3.32
C VAL A 276 2.71 -15.30 -2.18
N ASP A 277 2.25 -15.11 -0.96
CA ASP A 277 2.78 -15.84 0.19
C ASP A 277 2.47 -17.35 0.12
N GLU A 278 1.29 -17.75 -0.38
CA GLU A 278 0.92 -19.14 -0.63
C GLU A 278 1.87 -19.81 -1.65
N VAL A 279 2.13 -19.18 -2.78
CA VAL A 279 3.01 -19.77 -3.81
C VAL A 279 4.48 -19.77 -3.36
N ALA A 280 4.91 -18.76 -2.61
CA ALA A 280 6.25 -18.73 -2.02
C ALA A 280 6.42 -19.84 -0.97
N ALA A 281 5.42 -20.10 -0.14
CA ALA A 281 5.39 -21.21 0.80
C ALA A 281 5.45 -22.58 0.07
N ALA A 282 4.83 -22.69 -1.12
CA ALA A 282 4.89 -23.86 -1.98
C ALA A 282 6.26 -24.03 -2.70
N GLY A 283 7.17 -23.04 -2.57
CA GLY A 283 8.53 -23.11 -3.06
C GLY A 283 8.81 -22.34 -4.36
N VAL A 284 7.87 -21.54 -4.84
CA VAL A 284 8.04 -20.67 -6.01
C VAL A 284 8.70 -19.36 -5.58
N SER A 285 9.77 -18.93 -6.25
CA SER A 285 10.38 -17.63 -6.01
C SER A 285 9.57 -16.55 -6.73
N TYR A 286 9.02 -15.61 -5.98
CA TYR A 286 8.16 -14.56 -6.52
C TYR A 286 8.86 -13.21 -6.55
N PHE A 287 8.86 -12.55 -7.71
CA PHE A 287 9.42 -11.23 -7.93
C PHE A 287 8.30 -10.27 -8.33
N SER A 288 8.37 -9.05 -7.84
CA SER A 288 7.43 -8.01 -8.20
C SER A 288 8.13 -6.67 -8.32
N SER A 289 7.71 -5.85 -9.26
CA SER A 289 8.23 -4.49 -9.40
C SER A 289 8.00 -3.69 -8.12
N ALA A 290 8.97 -2.84 -7.72
CA ALA A 290 8.79 -1.98 -6.54
C ALA A 290 7.74 -0.88 -6.76
N GLY A 291 7.48 -0.52 -8.03
CA GLY A 291 6.63 0.56 -8.46
C GLY A 291 7.41 1.83 -8.84
N ASN A 292 6.76 2.69 -9.62
CA ASN A 292 7.36 3.88 -10.24
C ASN A 292 6.81 5.18 -9.63
N THR A 293 6.63 5.22 -8.30
CA THR A 293 6.10 6.38 -7.59
C THR A 293 7.13 6.85 -6.56
N PRO A 294 7.76 8.01 -6.76
CA PRO A 294 8.77 8.52 -5.83
C PRO A 294 8.17 8.90 -4.47
N ALA A 295 8.99 8.97 -3.45
CA ALA A 295 8.59 9.36 -2.09
C ALA A 295 7.81 10.67 -2.03
N THR A 296 8.22 11.65 -2.83
CA THR A 296 7.63 13.00 -2.88
C THR A 296 6.17 13.02 -3.33
N GLN A 297 5.66 11.94 -3.90
CA GLN A 297 4.25 11.79 -4.25
C GLN A 297 3.43 11.13 -3.14
N SER A 298 3.96 11.04 -1.93
CA SER A 298 3.28 10.44 -0.79
C SER A 298 3.32 11.32 0.45
N TYR A 299 2.43 11.03 1.38
CA TYR A 299 2.41 11.59 2.72
C TYR A 299 2.10 10.49 3.73
N ASP A 300 2.84 10.45 4.82
CA ASP A 300 2.68 9.44 5.86
C ASP A 300 2.85 10.08 7.24
N ALA A 301 1.79 10.08 8.06
CA ALA A 301 1.78 10.76 9.35
C ALA A 301 0.91 10.05 10.39
N ARG A 302 1.02 10.50 11.64
CA ARG A 302 -0.01 10.26 12.64
C ARG A 302 -1.15 11.26 12.46
N PRO A 303 -2.41 10.84 12.62
CA PRO A 303 -3.52 11.79 12.65
C PRO A 303 -3.31 12.85 13.74
N ASN A 304 -3.25 14.11 13.35
CA ASN A 304 -3.21 15.27 14.24
C ASN A 304 -4.53 16.03 14.10
N ILE A 305 -5.55 15.55 14.79
CA ILE A 305 -6.92 16.00 14.55
C ILE A 305 -7.24 17.26 15.37
N VAL A 306 -7.68 18.30 14.71
CA VAL A 306 -8.16 19.57 15.27
C VAL A 306 -9.65 19.72 15.05
N PRO A 307 -10.37 20.55 15.85
CA PRO A 307 -11.84 20.67 15.77
C PRO A 307 -12.38 20.98 14.39
N GLY A 308 -13.50 20.34 14.03
CA GLY A 308 -14.12 20.38 12.72
C GLY A 308 -15.32 21.33 12.61
N THR A 309 -15.26 22.56 13.12
CA THR A 309 -16.33 23.53 12.92
C THR A 309 -15.93 24.58 11.88
N ALA A 310 -16.82 24.88 10.94
CA ALA A 310 -16.57 25.90 9.91
C ALA A 310 -16.12 27.25 10.48
N SER A 311 -16.66 27.63 11.66
CA SER A 311 -16.26 28.84 12.37
C SER A 311 -14.84 28.81 12.92
N SER A 312 -14.28 27.64 13.17
CA SER A 312 -12.89 27.47 13.65
C SER A 312 -11.85 27.87 12.59
N TRP A 313 -12.26 27.92 11.31
CA TRP A 313 -11.36 28.10 10.15
C TRP A 313 -11.69 29.37 9.35
N ALA A 314 -12.39 30.33 9.97
CA ALA A 314 -12.73 31.61 9.36
C ALA A 314 -11.50 32.43 8.89
N GLY A 315 -10.29 32.07 9.31
CA GLY A 315 -9.04 32.69 8.86
C GLY A 315 -8.44 32.05 7.59
N THR A 316 -8.96 30.91 7.14
CA THR A 316 -8.55 30.26 5.88
C THR A 316 -9.43 30.80 4.74
N ASN A 317 -8.97 30.63 3.49
CA ASN A 317 -9.78 30.95 2.32
C ASN A 317 -10.79 29.84 1.96
N LEU A 318 -10.78 28.70 2.67
CA LEU A 318 -11.64 27.54 2.39
C LEU A 318 -13.11 27.83 2.74
N ASN A 319 -14.00 27.60 1.78
CA ASN A 319 -15.43 27.79 1.95
C ASN A 319 -16.13 26.46 2.23
N PHE A 320 -16.50 26.22 3.48
CA PHE A 320 -17.22 25.01 3.90
C PHE A 320 -18.76 25.14 3.80
N ALA A 321 -19.29 26.22 3.24
CA ALA A 321 -20.76 26.42 3.15
C ALA A 321 -21.46 25.34 2.29
N ASP A 322 -20.75 24.80 1.31
CA ASP A 322 -21.25 23.76 0.41
C ASP A 322 -20.77 22.33 0.80
N VAL A 323 -20.04 22.20 1.91
CA VAL A 323 -19.57 20.91 2.43
C VAL A 323 -20.55 20.38 3.46
N ASP A 324 -21.01 19.14 3.31
CA ASP A 324 -21.83 18.49 4.33
C ASP A 324 -21.06 18.42 5.67
N PRO A 325 -21.56 19.02 6.76
CA PRO A 325 -20.92 18.95 8.07
C PRO A 325 -20.67 17.53 8.59
N ALA A 326 -21.44 16.54 8.14
CA ALA A 326 -21.24 15.15 8.49
C ALA A 326 -19.84 14.64 8.04
N LEU A 327 -19.31 15.13 6.93
CA LEU A 327 -18.01 14.69 6.39
C LEU A 327 -16.81 15.10 7.25
N TYR A 328 -16.96 16.06 8.16
CA TYR A 328 -15.89 16.56 9.01
C TYR A 328 -16.28 16.73 10.49
N ALA A 329 -17.37 16.10 10.91
CA ALA A 329 -17.85 16.18 12.31
C ALA A 329 -16.80 15.74 13.34
N GLY A 330 -15.89 14.85 12.97
CA GLY A 330 -14.80 14.35 13.80
C GLY A 330 -13.52 15.19 13.77
N GLY A 331 -13.47 16.23 12.95
CA GLY A 331 -12.33 17.16 12.84
C GLY A 331 -11.50 17.03 11.59
N PHE A 332 -10.45 17.83 11.50
CA PHE A 332 -9.53 17.90 10.38
C PHE A 332 -8.12 17.49 10.79
N HIS A 333 -7.40 16.86 9.89
CA HIS A 333 -5.96 16.64 10.07
C HIS A 333 -5.22 17.97 9.94
N ASN A 334 -4.37 18.26 10.92
CA ASN A 334 -3.45 19.38 10.86
C ASN A 334 -2.12 18.90 10.29
N PHE A 335 -1.76 19.38 9.12
CA PHE A 335 -0.49 19.05 8.46
C PHE A 335 0.71 19.74 9.11
N ALA A 336 0.50 20.93 9.68
CA ALA A 336 1.60 21.70 10.25
C ALA A 336 2.17 21.08 11.53
N ALA A 337 3.48 21.17 11.69
CA ALA A 337 4.19 20.83 12.92
C ALA A 337 4.26 22.03 13.88
N GLY A 338 4.48 21.79 15.16
CA GLY A 338 4.95 22.81 16.10
C GLY A 338 3.95 23.85 16.59
N GLY A 339 2.64 23.57 16.60
CA GLY A 339 1.63 24.40 17.25
C GLY A 339 0.93 25.43 16.34
N THR A 340 1.33 25.55 15.09
CA THR A 340 0.51 26.17 14.04
C THR A 340 -0.55 25.18 13.56
N VAL A 341 -1.63 25.71 12.97
CA VAL A 341 -2.66 24.87 12.40
C VAL A 341 -2.77 25.18 10.91
N ASP A 342 -2.57 24.13 10.10
CA ASP A 342 -2.80 24.13 8.68
C ASP A 342 -3.56 22.85 8.31
N ILE A 343 -4.80 22.99 7.87
CA ILE A 343 -5.67 21.87 7.52
C ILE A 343 -5.68 21.56 6.03
N ALA A 344 -5.01 22.36 5.22
CA ALA A 344 -4.98 22.23 3.78
C ALA A 344 -3.59 21.87 3.26
N GLN A 345 -3.58 21.04 2.26
CA GLN A 345 -2.40 20.65 1.48
C GLN A 345 -2.60 21.11 0.05
N THR A 346 -1.71 21.96 -0.47
CA THR A 346 -1.71 22.29 -1.89
C THR A 346 -1.11 21.14 -2.70
N ILE A 347 -1.87 20.58 -3.64
CA ILE A 347 -1.45 19.48 -4.52
C ILE A 347 -1.75 19.85 -5.98
N ALA A 348 -0.74 19.69 -6.84
CA ALA A 348 -0.94 19.76 -8.28
C ALA A 348 -1.22 18.34 -8.83
N PHE A 349 -2.26 18.23 -9.64
CA PHE A 349 -2.67 17.02 -10.32
C PHE A 349 -2.50 17.19 -11.82
N SER A 350 -1.87 16.23 -12.49
CA SER A 350 -1.93 16.07 -13.94
C SER A 350 -3.31 15.52 -14.37
N SER A 351 -3.62 15.51 -15.64
CA SER A 351 -4.85 14.86 -16.11
C SER A 351 -4.80 13.36 -15.80
N ASN A 352 -5.91 12.84 -15.28
CA ASN A 352 -6.06 11.44 -14.86
C ASN A 352 -5.12 10.99 -13.72
N SER A 353 -4.70 11.91 -12.85
CA SER A 353 -3.99 11.57 -11.63
C SER A 353 -4.88 10.81 -10.65
N ASN A 354 -4.32 9.80 -9.98
CA ASN A 354 -5.01 9.04 -8.95
C ASN A 354 -4.39 9.34 -7.59
N ILE A 355 -5.23 9.45 -6.56
CA ILE A 355 -4.80 9.50 -5.17
C ILE A 355 -5.48 8.40 -4.38
N VAL A 356 -4.72 7.72 -3.54
CA VAL A 356 -5.20 6.70 -2.63
C VAL A 356 -4.80 7.10 -1.22
N PHE A 357 -5.75 7.20 -0.35
CA PHE A 357 -5.56 7.51 1.05
C PHE A 357 -6.07 6.37 1.92
N GLN A 358 -5.23 5.87 2.82
CA GLN A 358 -5.56 4.78 3.71
C GLN A 358 -5.07 5.08 5.14
N TRP A 359 -5.64 4.37 6.10
CA TRP A 359 -5.21 4.42 7.50
C TRP A 359 -5.11 3.02 8.09
N ASN A 360 -4.35 2.87 9.17
CA ASN A 360 -3.99 1.57 9.73
C ASN A 360 -5.10 0.95 10.58
N GLU A 361 -6.25 0.76 9.97
CA GLU A 361 -7.34 -0.10 10.43
C GLU A 361 -7.49 -1.31 9.50
N PRO A 362 -8.18 -2.38 9.91
CA PRO A 362 -8.22 -3.62 9.15
C PRO A 362 -8.98 -3.46 7.83
N PHE A 363 -8.46 -4.07 6.79
CA PHE A 363 -9.04 -4.06 5.46
C PHE A 363 -9.90 -5.30 5.25
N ASP A 364 -11.12 -5.16 4.72
CA ASP A 364 -12.08 -6.25 4.52
C ASP A 364 -12.20 -7.16 5.77
N PRO A 365 -12.61 -6.66 6.95
CA PRO A 365 -12.63 -7.45 8.16
C PRO A 365 -13.62 -8.61 8.05
N GLN A 366 -13.30 -9.69 8.76
CA GLN A 366 -14.18 -10.85 8.84
C GLN A 366 -15.44 -10.50 9.63
N PRO A 367 -16.59 -11.12 9.31
CA PRO A 367 -17.74 -11.06 10.20
C PRO A 367 -17.39 -11.61 11.59
N PRO A 368 -18.10 -11.16 12.65
CA PRO A 368 -17.84 -11.64 13.99
C PRO A 368 -17.83 -13.17 14.08
N ALA A 369 -16.77 -13.73 14.64
CA ALA A 369 -16.60 -15.19 14.72
C ALA A 369 -17.39 -15.77 15.91
N PRO A 370 -18.15 -16.87 15.73
CA PRO A 370 -18.83 -17.56 16.81
C PRO A 370 -17.88 -18.01 17.93
N VAL A 371 -18.27 -17.76 19.17
CA VAL A 371 -17.54 -18.21 20.38
C VAL A 371 -18.43 -19.09 21.22
N GLY A 372 -18.17 -20.39 21.23
CA GLY A 372 -18.99 -21.35 21.98
C GLY A 372 -20.33 -21.67 21.31
N PRO A 373 -21.21 -22.40 22.03
CA PRO A 373 -22.55 -22.74 21.54
C PRO A 373 -23.50 -21.51 21.53
N PRO A 374 -24.56 -21.54 20.68
CA PRO A 374 -25.59 -20.53 20.72
C PRO A 374 -26.25 -20.44 22.13
N LEU A 375 -26.56 -19.23 22.57
CA LEU A 375 -27.34 -18.96 23.79
C LEU A 375 -28.82 -19.34 23.62
N ALA A 376 -29.33 -19.18 22.39
CA ALA A 376 -30.65 -19.60 21.95
C ALA A 376 -30.64 -19.90 20.47
N GLN A 377 -31.37 -20.91 20.04
CA GLN A 377 -31.66 -21.21 18.63
C GLN A 377 -32.93 -22.05 18.50
N GLY A 378 -33.61 -21.90 17.41
CA GLY A 378 -34.86 -22.65 17.16
C GLY A 378 -35.61 -22.14 15.95
N VAL A 379 -36.85 -22.58 15.88
CA VAL A 379 -37.85 -22.15 14.91
C VAL A 379 -38.94 -21.40 15.65
N GLY A 380 -39.36 -20.27 15.14
CA GLY A 380 -40.52 -19.50 15.63
C GLY A 380 -41.52 -19.32 14.50
N THR A 381 -42.74 -18.91 14.87
CA THR A 381 -43.78 -18.56 13.88
C THR A 381 -44.35 -17.20 14.23
N VAL A 382 -44.33 -16.27 13.28
CA VAL A 382 -45.03 -14.98 13.40
C VAL A 382 -46.47 -15.20 12.97
N PRO A 383 -47.45 -14.96 13.87
CA PRO A 383 -48.89 -15.11 13.54
C PRO A 383 -49.38 -13.95 12.68
N PRO A 384 -50.46 -14.13 11.89
CA PRO A 384 -51.03 -13.05 11.08
C PRO A 384 -51.39 -11.79 11.95
N GLY A 385 -50.77 -10.63 11.59
CA GLY A 385 -51.00 -9.37 12.29
C GLY A 385 -50.55 -9.31 13.76
N GLY A 386 -49.69 -10.25 14.17
CA GLY A 386 -49.19 -10.35 15.54
C GLY A 386 -47.68 -10.45 15.63
N SER A 387 -47.21 -10.74 16.84
CA SER A 387 -45.79 -10.97 17.13
C SER A 387 -45.61 -12.24 17.98
N THR A 388 -44.43 -12.75 17.98
CA THR A 388 -44.00 -13.83 18.86
C THR A 388 -42.72 -13.40 19.58
N SER A 389 -42.26 -14.18 20.56
CA SER A 389 -41.01 -13.87 21.25
C SER A 389 -40.26 -15.12 21.71
N PHE A 390 -38.96 -14.97 21.83
CA PHE A 390 -38.08 -15.92 22.48
C PHE A 390 -37.14 -15.19 23.45
N THR A 391 -36.51 -15.96 24.34
CA THR A 391 -35.60 -15.38 25.34
C THR A 391 -34.24 -16.05 25.31
N PHE A 392 -33.21 -15.32 25.76
CA PHE A 392 -31.88 -15.86 26.04
C PHE A 392 -31.29 -15.21 27.30
N THR A 393 -30.36 -15.88 27.95
CA THR A 393 -29.63 -15.31 29.08
C THR A 393 -28.25 -14.82 28.63
N GLY A 394 -27.93 -13.57 28.96
CA GLY A 394 -26.67 -12.95 28.62
C GLY A 394 -25.98 -12.32 29.82
N THR A 395 -24.70 -11.97 29.65
CA THR A 395 -23.89 -11.30 30.67
C THR A 395 -23.42 -9.94 30.17
N ALA A 396 -23.31 -8.95 31.06
CA ALA A 396 -22.81 -7.64 30.74
C ALA A 396 -21.39 -7.73 30.12
N GLY A 397 -21.15 -7.01 29.02
CA GLY A 397 -19.91 -7.07 28.23
C GLY A 397 -19.85 -8.23 27.25
N GLN A 398 -20.83 -9.13 27.22
CA GLN A 398 -20.91 -10.20 26.22
C GLN A 398 -21.39 -9.66 24.89
N LEU A 399 -20.64 -9.89 23.82
CA LEU A 399 -21.06 -9.59 22.46
C LEU A 399 -21.87 -10.76 21.91
N VAL A 400 -23.04 -10.48 21.34
CA VAL A 400 -23.92 -11.48 20.73
C VAL A 400 -24.38 -11.03 19.35
N GLU A 401 -24.48 -11.99 18.42
CA GLU A 401 -25.21 -11.83 17.17
C GLU A 401 -26.60 -12.46 17.32
N ILE A 402 -27.62 -11.67 17.11
CA ILE A 402 -29.02 -12.13 17.01
C ILE A 402 -29.31 -12.21 15.51
N PHE A 403 -29.71 -13.39 15.06
CA PHE A 403 -29.96 -13.68 13.64
C PHE A 403 -31.33 -14.33 13.47
N LEU A 404 -32.13 -13.79 12.55
CA LEU A 404 -33.45 -14.32 12.19
C LEU A 404 -33.52 -14.48 10.66
N ASP A 405 -33.96 -15.62 10.18
CA ASP A 405 -34.16 -15.88 8.75
C ASP A 405 -35.54 -16.49 8.52
N ALA A 406 -36.34 -15.86 7.70
CA ALA A 406 -37.64 -16.38 7.34
C ALA A 406 -37.49 -17.65 6.50
N ASP A 407 -38.08 -18.73 6.98
CA ASP A 407 -38.01 -20.02 6.35
C ASP A 407 -39.43 -20.65 6.25
N ASN A 408 -40.26 -20.13 5.35
CA ASN A 408 -41.56 -20.71 5.07
C ASN A 408 -41.40 -21.99 4.28
N THR A 409 -41.43 -23.12 4.97
CA THR A 409 -41.44 -24.45 4.38
C THR A 409 -42.78 -24.78 3.68
N THR A 410 -43.83 -23.98 3.87
CA THR A 410 -45.15 -24.15 3.28
C THR A 410 -45.17 -23.63 1.85
N THR A 411 -45.29 -24.51 0.87
CA THR A 411 -45.41 -24.18 -0.55
C THR A 411 -46.53 -23.18 -0.83
N GLY A 412 -46.18 -22.02 -1.38
CA GLY A 412 -47.13 -21.02 -1.86
C GLY A 412 -47.36 -19.84 -0.90
N VAL A 413 -46.69 -19.80 0.28
CA VAL A 413 -46.73 -18.66 1.17
C VAL A 413 -45.37 -17.90 1.04
N PRO A 414 -45.36 -16.65 0.65
CA PRO A 414 -44.12 -15.83 0.64
C PRO A 414 -43.53 -15.76 2.03
N ASN A 415 -42.17 -15.68 2.10
CA ASN A 415 -41.49 -15.44 3.35
C ASN A 415 -41.93 -14.10 3.93
N PRO A 416 -42.21 -14.01 5.25
CA PRO A 416 -42.47 -12.72 5.88
C PRO A 416 -41.19 -11.87 5.86
N ASP A 417 -41.35 -10.57 5.69
CA ASP A 417 -40.33 -9.56 5.97
C ASP A 417 -40.32 -9.37 7.48
N LEU A 418 -39.28 -9.91 8.15
CA LEU A 418 -39.20 -9.98 9.61
C LEU A 418 -38.74 -8.65 10.18
N THR A 419 -39.26 -8.33 11.36
CA THR A 419 -38.75 -7.26 12.23
C THR A 419 -38.51 -7.80 13.63
N PHE A 420 -37.61 -7.21 14.40
CA PHE A 420 -37.51 -7.58 15.81
C PHE A 420 -37.08 -6.46 16.72
N ALA A 421 -37.53 -6.51 17.97
CA ALA A 421 -37.07 -5.67 19.07
C ALA A 421 -36.31 -6.48 20.10
N LEU A 422 -35.15 -5.98 20.54
CA LEU A 422 -34.40 -6.52 21.66
C LEU A 422 -34.80 -5.78 22.95
N ILE A 423 -35.27 -6.50 23.93
CA ILE A 423 -35.68 -6.02 25.25
C ILE A 423 -34.67 -6.47 26.30
N ASP A 424 -34.19 -5.55 27.13
CA ASP A 424 -33.25 -5.82 28.21
C ASP A 424 -33.91 -6.50 29.44
N PRO A 425 -33.13 -6.99 30.43
CA PRO A 425 -33.65 -7.58 31.65
C PRO A 425 -34.48 -6.64 32.53
N ASN A 426 -34.41 -5.32 32.30
CA ASN A 426 -35.23 -4.31 32.99
C ASN A 426 -36.49 -3.93 32.21
N ASN A 427 -36.78 -4.66 31.14
CA ASN A 427 -37.94 -4.43 30.28
C ASN A 427 -37.89 -3.14 29.44
N ASN A 428 -36.68 -2.63 29.14
CA ASN A 428 -36.51 -1.51 28.21
C ASN A 428 -36.16 -2.04 26.82
N GLU A 429 -36.66 -1.42 25.77
CA GLU A 429 -36.26 -1.66 24.42
C GLU A 429 -34.82 -1.12 24.22
N VAL A 430 -33.93 -2.02 23.81
CA VAL A 430 -32.53 -1.71 23.55
C VAL A 430 -32.31 -1.29 22.08
N GLN A 431 -32.93 -2.06 21.18
CA GLN A 431 -32.81 -1.84 19.75
C GLN A 431 -33.96 -2.47 19.00
N PHE A 432 -34.48 -1.74 18.00
CA PHE A 432 -35.39 -2.27 17.00
C PHE A 432 -34.61 -2.50 15.69
N VAL A 433 -34.89 -3.62 15.05
CA VAL A 433 -34.23 -4.03 13.78
C VAL A 433 -35.30 -4.29 12.75
N ASP A 434 -35.15 -3.67 11.61
CA ASP A 434 -36.01 -3.78 10.44
C ASP A 434 -35.15 -3.55 9.21
N ALA A 435 -34.48 -4.60 8.75
CA ALA A 435 -33.78 -4.57 7.48
C ALA A 435 -34.75 -5.03 6.38
N THR A 436 -34.70 -4.38 5.27
CA THR A 436 -35.67 -4.50 4.18
C THR A 436 -35.77 -5.87 3.52
N THR A 437 -34.93 -6.82 3.93
CA THR A 437 -34.96 -8.22 3.45
C THR A 437 -34.40 -9.17 4.52
N ASN A 438 -34.96 -10.36 4.62
CA ASN A 438 -34.38 -11.42 5.45
C ASN A 438 -32.98 -11.87 4.95
N PRO A 439 -32.07 -12.24 5.87
CA PRO A 439 -32.23 -12.36 7.33
C PRO A 439 -32.08 -11.01 8.04
N GLU A 440 -32.83 -10.88 9.15
CA GLU A 440 -32.56 -9.83 10.13
C GLU A 440 -31.38 -10.20 11.00
N SER A 441 -30.49 -9.26 11.27
CA SER A 441 -29.37 -9.52 12.20
C SER A 441 -28.95 -8.29 12.98
N LEU A 442 -28.53 -8.51 14.22
CA LEU A 442 -27.99 -7.51 15.11
C LEU A 442 -26.79 -8.07 15.86
N THR A 443 -25.64 -7.40 15.75
CA THR A 443 -24.50 -7.68 16.63
C THR A 443 -24.43 -6.59 17.68
N ILE A 444 -24.54 -6.97 18.95
CA ILE A 444 -24.63 -6.02 20.07
C ILE A 444 -23.89 -6.51 21.31
N GLU A 445 -23.27 -5.59 22.04
CA GLU A 445 -22.70 -5.86 23.37
C GLU A 445 -23.78 -5.66 24.44
N LEU A 446 -24.07 -6.71 25.20
CA LEU A 446 -25.06 -6.68 26.26
C LEU A 446 -24.57 -5.83 27.43
N GLN A 447 -25.43 -4.95 27.92
CA GLN A 447 -25.05 -4.02 28.99
C GLN A 447 -25.41 -4.55 30.40
N LEU A 448 -26.28 -5.54 30.48
CA LEU A 448 -26.80 -6.06 31.73
C LEU A 448 -26.67 -7.59 31.83
N ASN A 449 -26.56 -8.13 33.04
CA ASN A 449 -26.71 -9.55 33.28
C ASN A 449 -28.20 -9.89 33.39
N GLY A 450 -28.65 -10.95 32.75
CA GLY A 450 -30.02 -11.41 32.89
C GLY A 450 -30.66 -11.94 31.64
N THR A 451 -31.97 -12.08 31.65
CA THR A 451 -32.75 -12.61 30.55
C THR A 451 -33.19 -11.47 29.63
N TYR A 452 -32.76 -11.55 28.40
CA TYR A 452 -33.18 -10.68 27.30
C TYR A 452 -34.34 -11.32 26.53
N THR A 453 -35.25 -10.50 26.01
CA THR A 453 -36.37 -10.95 25.18
C THR A 453 -36.23 -10.38 23.78
N VAL A 454 -36.35 -11.23 22.75
CA VAL A 454 -36.46 -10.81 21.36
C VAL A 454 -37.89 -10.94 20.93
N ILE A 455 -38.52 -9.82 20.61
CA ILE A 455 -39.92 -9.77 20.12
C ILE A 455 -39.81 -9.72 18.60
N VAL A 456 -40.39 -10.70 17.90
CA VAL A 456 -40.33 -10.82 16.45
C VAL A 456 -41.71 -10.56 15.86
N GLY A 457 -41.75 -9.67 14.88
CA GLY A 457 -42.90 -9.35 14.07
C GLY A 457 -42.62 -9.44 12.57
N SER A 458 -43.55 -8.99 11.78
CA SER A 458 -43.37 -8.76 10.35
C SER A 458 -43.68 -7.30 10.00
N PHE A 459 -42.97 -6.78 9.01
CA PHE A 459 -43.12 -5.39 8.56
C PHE A 459 -44.55 -5.07 8.13
N LEU A 460 -45.22 -5.98 7.44
CA LEU A 460 -46.62 -5.84 7.08
C LEU A 460 -47.47 -6.84 7.88
N ALA A 461 -48.57 -6.35 8.45
CA ALA A 461 -49.51 -7.17 9.20
C ALA A 461 -50.14 -8.35 8.37
N SER A 462 -50.03 -8.29 7.05
CA SER A 462 -50.47 -9.37 6.14
C SER A 462 -49.39 -10.46 5.92
N GLN A 463 -48.16 -10.24 6.39
CA GLN A 463 -47.08 -11.17 6.29
C GLN A 463 -47.00 -12.00 7.58
N PHE A 464 -46.87 -13.30 7.45
CA PHE A 464 -46.76 -14.23 8.58
C PHE A 464 -46.07 -15.51 8.14
N GLY A 465 -45.52 -16.26 9.10
CA GLY A 465 -44.87 -17.52 8.76
C GLY A 465 -43.77 -17.92 9.69
N ASP A 466 -43.10 -18.97 9.35
CA ASP A 466 -42.03 -19.57 10.13
C ASP A 466 -40.70 -18.83 9.89
N PHE A 467 -39.86 -18.81 10.92
CA PHE A 467 -38.51 -18.26 10.84
C PHE A 467 -37.55 -19.09 11.72
N LEU A 468 -36.32 -19.17 11.26
CA LEU A 468 -35.20 -19.67 12.06
C LEU A 468 -34.62 -18.52 12.90
N TYR A 469 -34.24 -18.81 14.14
CA TYR A 469 -33.51 -17.82 14.95
C TYR A 469 -32.29 -18.45 15.62
N ARG A 470 -31.28 -17.61 15.83
CA ARG A 470 -30.06 -17.94 16.55
C ARG A 470 -29.55 -16.72 17.30
N VAL A 471 -29.19 -16.90 18.57
CA VAL A 471 -28.41 -15.92 19.35
C VAL A 471 -27.06 -16.54 19.63
N GLN A 472 -26.05 -16.02 18.97
CA GLN A 472 -24.70 -16.57 19.01
C GLN A 472 -23.77 -15.62 19.77
N PRO A 473 -23.08 -16.06 20.84
CA PRO A 473 -21.93 -15.33 21.33
C PRO A 473 -20.89 -15.22 20.22
N VAL A 474 -20.38 -14.01 20.02
CA VAL A 474 -19.40 -13.76 18.97
C VAL A 474 -18.21 -13.00 19.55
N GLN A 475 -17.06 -13.16 18.94
CA GLN A 475 -15.87 -12.36 19.21
C GLN A 475 -15.79 -11.27 18.17
N LEU A 476 -15.54 -10.03 18.62
CA LEU A 476 -15.21 -8.95 17.69
C LEU A 476 -13.93 -9.31 16.96
N VAL A 477 -14.03 -9.39 15.67
CA VAL A 477 -12.89 -9.18 14.78
C VAL A 477 -12.66 -7.67 14.70
N GLU A 478 -11.42 -7.22 14.65
CA GLU A 478 -11.16 -5.79 14.51
C GLU A 478 -11.84 -5.27 13.23
N GLN A 479 -12.55 -4.17 13.35
CA GLN A 479 -13.33 -3.55 12.29
C GLN A 479 -12.81 -2.14 12.00
N VAL A 480 -13.23 -1.57 10.87
CA VAL A 480 -13.01 -0.15 10.59
C VAL A 480 -13.85 0.69 11.57
N LEU A 481 -13.19 1.55 12.29
CA LEU A 481 -13.79 2.39 13.34
C LEU A 481 -13.69 3.88 13.04
N SER A 482 -12.85 4.26 12.08
CA SER A 482 -12.66 5.63 11.62
C SER A 482 -13.21 5.80 10.21
N ASP A 483 -13.85 6.95 9.99
CA ASP A 483 -14.39 7.36 8.70
C ASP A 483 -13.66 8.65 8.31
N TYR A 484 -12.72 8.56 7.38
CA TYR A 484 -11.94 9.69 6.87
C TYR A 484 -12.38 10.05 5.45
N ASN A 485 -12.35 11.32 5.14
CA ASN A 485 -12.69 11.86 3.84
C ASN A 485 -11.59 12.76 3.29
N LEU A 486 -11.45 12.83 1.97
CA LEU A 486 -10.62 13.82 1.30
C LEU A 486 -11.53 14.87 0.69
N LEU A 487 -11.43 16.12 1.18
CA LEU A 487 -12.19 17.26 0.65
C LEU A 487 -11.29 18.07 -0.28
N PHE A 488 -11.82 18.49 -1.43
CA PHE A 488 -11.03 19.21 -2.44
C PHE A 488 -11.63 20.61 -2.68
N PHE A 489 -10.72 21.59 -2.73
CA PHE A 489 -11.06 22.99 -2.95
C PHE A 489 -10.17 23.58 -4.04
N LEU A 490 -10.72 24.54 -4.79
CA LEU A 490 -9.90 25.39 -5.66
C LEU A 490 -9.01 26.32 -4.82
N SER A 491 -7.97 26.89 -5.42
CA SER A 491 -7.07 27.85 -4.77
C SER A 491 -7.77 29.08 -4.20
N ASN A 492 -8.96 29.42 -4.72
CA ASN A 492 -9.81 30.49 -4.20
C ASN A 492 -10.72 30.05 -3.03
N GLY A 493 -10.60 28.81 -2.59
CA GLY A 493 -11.38 28.25 -1.48
C GLY A 493 -12.73 27.64 -1.86
N THR A 494 -13.10 27.63 -3.13
CA THR A 494 -14.38 27.02 -3.56
C THR A 494 -14.31 25.50 -3.45
N PHE A 495 -15.25 24.89 -2.73
CA PHE A 495 -15.38 23.44 -2.65
C PHE A 495 -15.79 22.84 -3.99
N ILE A 496 -15.13 21.76 -4.41
CA ILE A 496 -15.42 21.07 -5.68
C ILE A 496 -15.86 19.62 -5.53
N GLY A 497 -15.66 19.04 -4.36
CA GLY A 497 -16.09 17.67 -4.06
C GLY A 497 -15.22 16.99 -3.04
N ALA A 498 -15.60 15.77 -2.69
CA ALA A 498 -14.90 14.94 -1.73
C ALA A 498 -14.73 13.49 -2.23
N PHE A 499 -13.77 12.75 -1.73
CA PHE A 499 -13.85 11.30 -1.65
C PHE A 499 -14.38 11.00 -0.24
N ASP A 500 -15.52 10.34 -0.15
CA ASP A 500 -16.35 10.27 1.05
C ASP A 500 -17.06 8.92 1.17
N GLU A 501 -16.30 7.85 0.92
CA GLU A 501 -16.79 6.50 1.14
C GLU A 501 -17.24 6.33 2.60
N GLN A 502 -18.34 5.63 2.82
CA GLN A 502 -18.79 5.35 4.18
C GLN A 502 -18.02 4.15 4.75
N ASN A 503 -16.79 4.39 5.17
CA ASN A 503 -15.82 3.35 5.52
C ASN A 503 -16.29 2.44 6.66
N LEU A 504 -17.11 2.94 7.58
CA LEU A 504 -17.70 2.14 8.66
C LEU A 504 -18.68 1.06 8.16
N PHE A 505 -19.29 1.27 7.00
CA PHE A 505 -20.23 0.32 6.38
C PHE A 505 -19.53 -0.60 5.39
N THR A 506 -18.63 -0.08 4.58
CA THR A 506 -17.87 -0.90 3.62
C THR A 506 -16.79 -1.73 4.31
N ASN A 507 -16.43 -1.40 5.55
CA ASN A 507 -15.33 -1.98 6.30
C ASN A 507 -13.98 -1.92 5.53
N ARG A 508 -13.76 -0.82 4.81
CA ARG A 508 -12.52 -0.57 4.06
C ARG A 508 -11.95 0.79 4.44
N PRO A 509 -10.76 0.84 5.05
CA PRO A 509 -10.13 2.09 5.48
C PRO A 509 -9.41 2.78 4.30
N VAL A 510 -10.16 3.16 3.27
CA VAL A 510 -9.60 3.73 2.03
C VAL A 510 -10.51 4.78 1.41
N GLU A 511 -9.89 5.90 1.01
CA GLU A 511 -10.43 6.84 0.05
C GLU A 511 -9.60 6.81 -1.22
N ILE A 512 -10.24 6.67 -2.36
CA ILE A 512 -9.57 6.56 -3.65
C ILE A 512 -10.35 7.31 -4.72
N GLY A 513 -9.64 8.00 -5.60
CA GLY A 513 -10.26 8.64 -6.74
C GLY A 513 -9.29 9.17 -7.76
N THR A 514 -9.84 9.57 -8.89
CA THR A 514 -9.15 10.21 -10.00
C THR A 514 -9.50 11.69 -10.04
N LEU A 515 -8.52 12.53 -10.28
CA LEU A 515 -8.65 13.98 -10.31
C LEU A 515 -8.28 14.53 -11.69
N PRO A 516 -8.99 15.55 -12.17
CA PRO A 516 -8.59 16.25 -13.39
C PRO A 516 -7.31 17.06 -13.15
N GLY A 517 -6.62 17.44 -14.23
CA GLY A 517 -5.43 18.28 -14.13
C GLY A 517 -5.77 19.66 -13.53
N ALA A 518 -5.34 19.91 -12.31
CA ALA A 518 -5.55 21.15 -11.58
C ALA A 518 -4.63 21.23 -10.36
N THR A 519 -4.39 22.44 -9.85
CA THR A 519 -3.81 22.63 -8.51
C THR A 519 -4.96 22.88 -7.54
N LEU A 520 -5.07 22.02 -6.53
CA LEU A 520 -6.16 21.99 -5.56
C LEU A 520 -5.61 22.13 -4.13
N GLN A 521 -6.47 22.54 -3.23
CA GLN A 521 -6.25 22.41 -1.79
C GLN A 521 -7.01 21.16 -1.30
N MET A 522 -6.30 20.21 -0.74
CA MET A 522 -6.85 18.98 -0.20
C MET A 522 -6.89 19.07 1.32
N VAL A 523 -8.00 18.68 1.92
CA VAL A 523 -8.21 18.59 3.36
C VAL A 523 -8.51 17.14 3.71
N ILE A 524 -7.78 16.59 4.68
CA ILE A 524 -8.12 15.29 5.29
C ILE A 524 -9.07 15.55 6.45
N ALA A 525 -10.32 15.15 6.30
CA ALA A 525 -11.35 15.30 7.31
C ALA A 525 -11.72 13.93 7.92
N ARG A 526 -12.24 13.93 9.13
CA ARG A 526 -12.81 12.75 9.77
C ARG A 526 -14.29 12.96 10.01
N ALA A 527 -15.15 12.05 9.49
CA ALA A 527 -16.59 12.14 9.60
C ALA A 527 -17.07 11.79 11.01
N ASN A 528 -16.57 10.72 11.59
CA ASN A 528 -16.99 10.26 12.90
C ASN A 528 -16.17 10.85 14.05
N THR A 529 -16.80 11.03 15.19
CA THR A 529 -16.07 11.33 16.44
C THR A 529 -15.51 10.03 17.04
N PRO A 530 -14.33 10.07 17.69
CA PRO A 530 -13.83 8.91 18.42
C PRO A 530 -14.84 8.50 19.50
N SER A 531 -15.29 7.26 19.49
CA SER A 531 -16.06 6.74 20.62
C SER A 531 -15.12 6.50 21.80
N THR A 532 -15.63 6.66 23.03
CA THR A 532 -14.87 6.39 24.26
C THR A 532 -14.44 4.92 24.40
N ARG A 533 -14.94 4.02 23.54
CA ARG A 533 -14.61 2.59 23.47
C ARG A 533 -13.56 2.27 22.38
N ASN A 534 -13.11 3.25 21.63
CA ASN A 534 -12.18 3.07 20.53
C ASN A 534 -10.77 2.76 21.03
N ARG A 535 -10.45 1.49 21.24
CA ARG A 535 -9.12 1.00 21.51
C ARG A 535 -8.25 0.89 20.23
N ASN A 536 -8.87 0.99 19.05
CA ASN A 536 -8.24 0.77 17.74
C ASN A 536 -8.45 1.97 16.81
N VAL A 537 -8.38 3.19 17.34
CA VAL A 537 -8.36 4.39 16.48
C VAL A 537 -7.09 4.35 15.62
N ALA A 538 -7.24 4.66 14.34
CA ALA A 538 -6.11 4.80 13.44
C ALA A 538 -5.04 5.74 14.03
N ASP A 539 -3.82 5.26 14.15
CA ASP A 539 -2.67 6.05 14.61
C ASP A 539 -1.69 6.34 13.46
N ARG A 540 -2.04 5.91 12.24
CA ARG A 540 -1.29 6.16 11.01
C ARG A 540 -2.25 6.43 9.87
N ILE A 541 -1.97 7.49 9.12
CA ILE A 541 -2.63 7.84 7.86
C ILE A 541 -1.56 7.96 6.78
N ARG A 542 -1.89 7.56 5.55
CA ARG A 542 -1.00 7.68 4.41
C ARG A 542 -1.80 7.94 3.14
N TYR A 543 -1.32 8.85 2.30
CA TYR A 543 -1.73 8.85 0.90
C TYR A 543 -0.55 8.59 -0.02
N VAL A 544 -0.85 8.00 -1.17
CA VAL A 544 0.07 7.84 -2.30
C VAL A 544 -0.62 8.39 -3.55
N GLY A 545 0.09 9.24 -4.26
CA GLY A 545 -0.38 9.81 -5.51
C GLY A 545 0.29 9.13 -6.72
N PHE A 546 -0.48 8.90 -7.77
CA PHE A 546 -0.03 8.22 -8.97
C PHE A 546 -0.27 9.09 -10.20
N ARG A 547 0.52 8.88 -11.25
CA ARG A 547 0.34 9.53 -12.55
C ARG A 547 0.37 11.06 -12.48
N GLY A 548 1.39 11.62 -11.81
CA GLY A 548 1.62 13.07 -11.80
C GLY A 548 0.88 13.82 -10.71
N VAL A 549 0.66 13.20 -9.57
CA VAL A 549 0.31 13.87 -8.32
C VAL A 549 1.57 14.53 -7.75
N ASN A 550 1.51 15.82 -7.47
CA ASN A 550 2.65 16.59 -6.98
C ASN A 550 2.24 17.46 -5.78
N PRO A 551 2.38 16.95 -4.54
CA PRO A 551 2.20 17.74 -3.33
C PRO A 551 3.21 18.89 -3.29
N GLN A 552 2.77 20.10 -2.87
CA GLN A 552 3.60 21.30 -2.91
C GLN A 552 4.14 21.70 -1.54
N GLU A 553 3.56 21.18 -0.45
CA GLU A 553 3.84 21.65 0.91
C GLU A 553 4.23 20.51 1.86
N TYR A 554 3.38 19.49 1.99
CA TYR A 554 3.55 18.40 2.94
C TYR A 554 3.63 17.07 2.20
N PHE A 555 4.80 16.47 2.14
CA PHE A 555 5.03 15.19 1.49
C PHE A 555 6.16 14.41 2.18
N SER A 556 6.25 13.14 1.90
CA SER A 556 7.31 12.29 2.42
C SER A 556 8.53 12.34 1.52
N TYR A 557 9.68 12.73 2.05
CA TYR A 557 10.94 12.66 1.32
C TYR A 557 11.48 11.22 1.19
N LEU A 558 11.06 10.34 2.08
CA LEU A 558 11.64 9.02 2.26
C LEU A 558 10.64 7.87 2.08
N GLY A 559 9.42 8.17 1.75
CA GLY A 559 8.34 7.20 1.77
C GLY A 559 7.93 6.80 3.19
N PRO A 560 7.40 5.61 3.39
CA PRO A 560 7.29 4.52 2.42
C PRO A 560 6.19 4.73 1.37
N VAL A 561 6.43 4.19 0.18
CA VAL A 561 5.48 4.19 -0.93
C VAL A 561 5.09 2.77 -1.34
N MET A 562 6.01 1.80 -1.27
CA MET A 562 5.70 0.39 -1.54
C MET A 562 4.60 -0.14 -0.64
N PHE A 563 3.63 -0.85 -1.21
CA PHE A 563 2.50 -1.47 -0.52
C PHE A 563 1.90 -2.60 -1.37
N GLY A 564 0.93 -3.33 -0.81
CA GLY A 564 0.25 -4.40 -1.51
C GLY A 564 1.12 -5.65 -1.69
N HIS A 565 0.90 -6.39 -2.77
CA HIS A 565 1.56 -7.67 -2.99
C HIS A 565 3.08 -7.58 -3.26
N ASN A 566 3.57 -6.48 -3.84
CA ASN A 566 5.01 -6.26 -4.00
C ASN A 566 5.73 -6.13 -2.64
N SER A 567 4.98 -5.81 -1.60
CA SER A 567 5.44 -5.77 -0.20
C SER A 567 5.13 -7.04 0.58
N ALA A 568 4.52 -8.06 -0.03
CA ALA A 568 4.25 -9.34 0.61
C ALA A 568 5.53 -9.99 1.17
N GLN A 569 5.39 -10.80 2.22
CA GLN A 569 6.55 -11.46 2.83
C GLN A 569 7.25 -12.40 1.85
N GLY A 570 6.47 -13.09 1.00
CA GLY A 570 6.95 -14.00 -0.03
C GLY A 570 7.54 -13.31 -1.26
N ALA A 571 7.12 -12.09 -1.57
CA ALA A 571 7.62 -11.33 -2.71
C ALA A 571 9.06 -10.83 -2.51
N MET A 572 9.83 -10.80 -3.57
CA MET A 572 11.04 -10.02 -3.71
C MET A 572 10.72 -8.77 -4.52
N GLY A 573 10.60 -7.61 -3.85
CA GLY A 573 10.40 -6.32 -4.49
C GLY A 573 11.67 -5.86 -5.19
N VAL A 574 11.57 -5.44 -6.44
CA VAL A 574 12.72 -5.12 -7.30
C VAL A 574 12.71 -3.64 -7.67
N ALA A 575 13.74 -2.93 -7.28
CA ALA A 575 14.04 -1.55 -7.66
C ALA A 575 14.71 -1.46 -9.03
N ALA A 576 14.78 -0.27 -9.59
CA ALA A 576 15.34 -0.04 -10.93
C ALA A 576 16.65 0.76 -10.90
N TYR A 577 17.57 0.39 -11.82
CA TYR A 577 18.79 1.12 -12.17
C TYR A 577 18.86 1.30 -13.69
N PRO A 578 19.02 2.53 -14.21
CA PRO A 578 19.03 2.75 -15.63
C PRO A 578 20.26 2.12 -16.31
N PHE A 579 20.06 1.54 -17.49
CA PHE A 579 21.12 0.85 -18.23
C PHE A 579 22.35 1.75 -18.50
N TYR A 580 22.15 3.05 -18.64
CA TYR A 580 23.21 4.03 -18.90
C TYR A 580 23.93 4.54 -17.64
N ALA A 581 23.38 4.28 -16.45
CA ALA A 581 23.97 4.67 -15.18
C ALA A 581 23.74 3.60 -14.09
N PRO A 582 24.29 2.37 -14.24
CA PRO A 582 23.96 1.22 -13.41
C PRO A 582 24.56 1.25 -12.00
N PHE A 583 24.85 2.44 -11.47
CA PHE A 583 25.40 2.70 -10.15
C PHE A 583 24.61 3.77 -9.39
N VAL A 584 23.51 4.27 -9.96
CA VAL A 584 22.57 5.21 -9.33
C VAL A 584 21.16 4.67 -9.48
N PRO A 585 20.40 4.42 -8.40
CA PRO A 585 19.02 3.93 -8.54
C PRO A 585 18.14 4.96 -9.23
N GLU A 586 17.12 4.48 -9.95
CA GLU A 586 16.12 5.35 -10.56
C GLU A 586 15.34 6.12 -9.49
N ALA A 587 15.26 7.44 -9.68
CA ALA A 587 14.61 8.35 -8.74
C ALA A 587 13.10 8.11 -8.60
N PHE A 588 12.47 7.48 -9.58
CA PHE A 588 11.06 7.13 -9.54
C PHE A 588 10.77 5.84 -8.76
N THR A 589 11.78 5.02 -8.44
CA THR A 589 11.56 3.79 -7.67
C THR A 589 10.79 4.07 -6.39
N SER A 590 9.72 3.32 -6.16
CA SER A 590 8.92 3.44 -4.94
C SER A 590 9.70 2.94 -3.73
N PRO A 591 9.97 3.78 -2.73
CA PRO A 591 10.78 3.39 -1.58
C PRO A 591 9.97 2.62 -0.53
N GLY A 592 10.69 1.79 0.22
CA GLY A 592 10.19 1.16 1.45
C GLY A 592 10.66 1.90 2.72
N PRO A 593 10.70 1.21 3.86
CA PRO A 593 10.17 -0.12 4.13
C PRO A 593 8.65 -0.15 4.28
N SER A 594 8.02 -1.30 4.04
CA SER A 594 6.58 -1.46 4.31
C SER A 594 6.33 -1.89 5.75
N THR A 595 5.24 -1.44 6.34
CA THR A 595 4.87 -1.80 7.72
C THR A 595 3.47 -2.38 7.76
N ILE A 596 3.37 -3.63 8.20
CA ILE A 596 2.12 -4.39 8.27
C ILE A 596 1.66 -4.43 9.72
N TYR A 597 0.43 -4.02 9.96
CA TYR A 597 -0.17 -3.89 11.29
C TYR A 597 -1.11 -5.03 11.65
N PHE A 598 -1.64 -5.77 10.66
CA PHE A 598 -2.64 -6.81 10.86
C PHE A 598 -2.20 -8.12 10.21
N ASP A 599 -2.54 -9.23 10.85
CA ASP A 599 -2.39 -10.56 10.27
C ASP A 599 -3.53 -10.86 9.26
N GLU A 600 -3.45 -12.02 8.63
CA GLU A 600 -4.43 -12.52 7.68
C GLU A 600 -5.86 -12.67 8.26
N ASN A 601 -5.99 -12.73 9.58
CA ASN A 601 -7.26 -12.82 10.30
C ASN A 601 -7.75 -11.48 10.84
N ASN A 602 -7.19 -10.35 10.38
CA ASN A 602 -7.47 -8.99 10.83
C ASN A 602 -7.10 -8.70 12.29
N LYS A 603 -6.33 -9.56 12.91
CA LYS A 603 -5.84 -9.32 14.27
C LYS A 603 -4.63 -8.40 14.22
N ARG A 604 -4.68 -7.32 14.98
CA ARG A 604 -3.58 -6.37 15.07
C ARG A 604 -2.34 -7.00 15.72
N TYR A 605 -1.21 -6.87 15.08
CA TYR A 605 0.07 -7.26 15.65
C TYR A 605 0.40 -6.38 16.87
N ARG A 606 0.88 -7.00 17.94
CA ARG A 606 1.37 -6.26 19.10
C ARG A 606 2.55 -5.36 18.74
N ILE A 607 3.41 -5.83 17.86
CA ILE A 607 4.53 -5.09 17.26
C ILE A 607 4.33 -5.21 15.74
N PRO A 608 4.12 -4.11 15.03
CA PRO A 608 3.97 -4.15 13.58
C PRO A 608 5.17 -4.80 12.90
N GLN A 609 4.92 -5.51 11.82
CA GLN A 609 5.97 -6.13 11.01
C GLN A 609 6.55 -5.09 10.06
N VAL A 610 7.82 -4.77 10.20
CA VAL A 610 8.56 -3.95 9.24
C VAL A 610 9.22 -4.87 8.22
N ARG A 611 8.87 -4.71 6.96
CA ARG A 611 9.43 -5.45 5.83
C ARG A 611 10.38 -4.54 5.08
N LEU A 612 11.64 -4.92 5.04
CA LEU A 612 12.70 -4.17 4.34
C LEU A 612 12.53 -4.37 2.83
N LYS A 613 11.79 -3.47 2.21
CA LYS A 613 11.46 -3.40 0.80
C LYS A 613 11.99 -2.10 0.18
N PRO A 614 12.40 -2.12 -1.10
CA PRO A 614 12.56 -3.27 -1.98
C PRO A 614 13.58 -4.27 -1.43
N ASP A 615 13.66 -5.49 -2.00
CA ASP A 615 14.63 -6.51 -1.58
C ASP A 615 15.97 -6.36 -2.29
N VAL A 616 15.94 -6.06 -3.58
CA VAL A 616 17.09 -5.95 -4.48
C VAL A 616 16.78 -4.96 -5.60
N ALA A 617 17.77 -4.65 -6.41
CA ALA A 617 17.61 -3.84 -7.61
C ALA A 617 18.11 -4.58 -8.86
N ALA A 618 17.55 -4.24 -10.02
CA ALA A 618 17.97 -4.75 -11.31
C ALA A 618 17.91 -3.64 -12.37
N MET A 619 18.42 -3.94 -13.57
CA MET A 619 18.50 -2.97 -14.64
C MET A 619 17.11 -2.66 -15.22
N ASP A 620 16.91 -1.40 -15.60
CA ASP A 620 15.82 -0.98 -16.47
C ASP A 620 16.34 -0.25 -17.72
N GLY A 621 15.44 0.19 -18.59
CA GLY A 621 15.81 0.73 -19.89
C GLY A 621 16.30 -0.34 -20.86
N ALA A 622 15.88 -1.58 -20.72
CA ALA A 622 16.26 -2.70 -21.57
C ALA A 622 15.69 -2.55 -22.99
N ASN A 623 16.44 -3.03 -23.97
CA ASN A 623 15.90 -3.23 -25.31
C ASN A 623 14.94 -4.43 -25.35
N THR A 624 13.84 -4.34 -26.11
CA THR A 624 12.92 -5.43 -26.54
C THR A 624 12.39 -5.16 -27.97
N THR A 625 11.58 -5.96 -28.65
CA THR A 625 11.33 -5.77 -30.10
C THR A 625 10.36 -4.65 -30.52
N PHE A 626 9.51 -4.12 -29.62
CA PHE A 626 8.36 -3.34 -30.10
C PHE A 626 7.85 -2.23 -29.15
N PHE A 627 8.28 -2.19 -27.91
CA PHE A 627 7.53 -1.53 -26.85
C PHE A 627 8.17 -0.19 -26.40
N SER A 628 7.43 0.91 -26.45
CA SER A 628 7.82 2.30 -26.14
C SER A 628 8.65 3.00 -27.24
N SER A 629 9.62 3.80 -26.89
CA SER A 629 10.43 4.57 -27.80
C SER A 629 11.91 4.41 -27.50
N ASP A 630 12.71 4.48 -28.55
CA ASP A 630 14.17 4.51 -28.46
C ASP A 630 14.64 5.73 -27.63
N SER A 631 15.57 5.48 -26.73
CA SER A 631 16.13 6.48 -25.83
C SER A 631 17.31 7.19 -26.51
N ALA A 632 17.31 8.52 -26.47
CA ALA A 632 18.39 9.32 -27.04
C ALA A 632 19.77 9.06 -26.42
N VAL A 633 19.85 8.31 -25.32
CA VAL A 633 21.13 7.89 -24.70
C VAL A 633 21.55 6.48 -25.09
N ASP A 634 20.68 5.75 -25.81
CA ASP A 634 21.03 4.47 -26.41
C ASP A 634 21.61 4.68 -27.81
N PRO A 635 22.76 4.07 -28.15
CA PRO A 635 23.36 4.26 -29.47
C PRO A 635 22.70 3.44 -30.59
N ASP A 636 21.79 2.51 -30.28
CA ASP A 636 21.09 1.72 -31.28
C ASP A 636 19.74 2.34 -31.69
N THR A 637 18.85 1.61 -32.30
CA THR A 637 17.55 2.10 -32.76
C THR A 637 16.37 1.33 -32.17
N PHE A 638 16.65 0.50 -31.19
CA PHE A 638 15.61 -0.26 -30.53
C PHE A 638 15.01 0.54 -29.38
N PRO A 639 13.70 0.53 -29.22
CA PRO A 639 13.06 1.24 -28.12
C PRO A 639 13.45 0.65 -26.75
N ASN A 640 13.52 1.44 -25.69
CA ASN A 640 13.97 1.03 -24.35
C ASN A 640 12.85 0.87 -23.34
N PHE A 641 12.86 -0.22 -22.57
CA PHE A 641 11.90 -0.52 -21.51
C PHE A 641 12.37 0.03 -20.15
N PHE A 642 11.86 1.20 -19.78
CA PHE A 642 12.13 1.81 -18.48
C PHE A 642 11.08 1.41 -17.44
N GLY A 643 11.46 1.46 -16.16
CA GLY A 643 10.59 1.20 -15.03
C GLY A 643 11.02 -0.01 -14.20
N THR A 644 10.55 -0.06 -12.97
CA THR A 644 10.71 -1.25 -12.12
C THR A 644 10.05 -2.49 -12.76
N SER A 645 9.16 -2.29 -13.71
CA SER A 645 8.56 -3.31 -14.58
C SER A 645 9.57 -4.06 -15.44
N ALA A 646 10.61 -3.36 -15.95
CA ALA A 646 11.72 -4.00 -16.66
C ALA A 646 12.73 -4.63 -15.69
N ALA A 647 12.95 -4.02 -14.54
CA ALA A 647 13.89 -4.53 -13.54
C ALA A 647 13.45 -5.89 -12.95
N ALA A 648 12.17 -6.07 -12.69
CA ALA A 648 11.64 -7.30 -12.10
C ALA A 648 11.93 -8.57 -12.94
N PRO A 649 11.70 -8.61 -14.27
CA PRO A 649 12.01 -9.77 -15.09
C PRO A 649 13.51 -10.07 -15.19
N HIS A 650 14.40 -9.07 -15.12
CA HIS A 650 15.84 -9.32 -14.99
C HIS A 650 16.16 -10.09 -13.71
N ALA A 651 15.59 -9.69 -12.58
CA ALA A 651 15.79 -10.37 -11.31
C ALA A 651 15.25 -11.82 -11.34
N ALA A 652 14.09 -12.01 -11.95
CA ALA A 652 13.48 -13.34 -12.11
C ALA A 652 14.32 -14.25 -13.01
N ALA A 653 14.86 -13.73 -14.10
CA ALA A 653 15.76 -14.47 -14.99
C ALA A 653 17.05 -14.89 -14.26
N VAL A 654 17.66 -13.99 -13.49
CA VAL A 654 18.82 -14.35 -12.66
C VAL A 654 18.47 -15.44 -11.63
N ALA A 655 17.28 -15.40 -11.04
CA ALA A 655 16.83 -16.47 -10.15
C ALA A 655 16.68 -17.82 -10.88
N ALA A 656 16.21 -17.81 -12.13
CA ALA A 656 16.16 -19.03 -12.96
C ALA A 656 17.58 -19.59 -13.20
N LEU A 657 18.56 -18.74 -13.53
CA LEU A 657 19.96 -19.14 -13.68
C LEU A 657 20.55 -19.71 -12.38
N VAL A 658 20.21 -19.15 -11.22
CA VAL A 658 20.64 -19.68 -9.91
C VAL A 658 20.02 -21.05 -9.63
N LEU A 659 18.75 -21.28 -10.01
CA LEU A 659 18.09 -22.60 -9.86
C LEU A 659 18.73 -23.64 -10.78
N ASP A 660 19.01 -23.31 -12.05
CA ASP A 660 19.73 -24.16 -13.00
C ASP A 660 21.09 -24.53 -12.44
N ALA A 661 21.90 -23.57 -12.05
CA ALA A 661 23.23 -23.80 -11.46
C ALA A 661 23.18 -24.63 -10.16
N ALA A 662 22.10 -24.55 -9.39
CA ALA A 662 21.88 -25.38 -8.21
C ALA A 662 21.48 -26.84 -8.53
N GLY A 663 21.16 -27.13 -9.80
CA GLY A 663 20.78 -28.45 -10.30
C GLY A 663 19.27 -28.66 -10.43
N GLY A 664 18.50 -27.59 -10.64
CA GLY A 664 17.12 -27.64 -11.07
C GLY A 664 16.07 -27.14 -10.05
N PRO A 665 14.81 -27.33 -10.38
CA PRO A 665 13.67 -26.88 -9.56
C PRO A 665 13.72 -27.29 -8.09
N GLY A 666 13.32 -26.37 -7.21
CA GLY A 666 13.20 -26.62 -5.76
C GLY A 666 14.52 -26.82 -5.01
N LYS A 667 15.68 -26.71 -5.68
CA LYS A 667 17.01 -26.84 -5.04
C LYS A 667 17.36 -25.64 -4.17
N VAL A 668 16.81 -24.47 -4.48
CA VAL A 668 16.92 -23.26 -3.69
C VAL A 668 15.51 -22.82 -3.30
N LYS A 669 15.23 -22.70 -2.00
CA LYS A 669 13.93 -22.23 -1.50
C LYS A 669 13.84 -20.71 -1.62
N PRO A 670 12.64 -20.08 -1.72
CA PRO A 670 12.47 -18.65 -1.91
C PRO A 670 13.24 -17.77 -0.91
N ALA A 671 13.13 -18.05 0.39
CA ALA A 671 13.89 -17.31 1.41
C ALA A 671 15.42 -17.45 1.25
N LYS A 672 15.90 -18.58 0.73
CA LYS A 672 17.33 -18.77 0.43
C LYS A 672 17.70 -18.07 -0.87
N MET A 673 16.82 -18.04 -1.87
CA MET A 673 17.02 -17.27 -3.11
C MET A 673 17.19 -15.79 -2.77
N ARG A 674 16.25 -15.20 -2.01
CA ARG A 674 16.35 -13.82 -1.51
C ARG A 674 17.73 -13.56 -0.90
N LYS A 675 18.13 -14.39 0.05
CA LYS A 675 19.42 -14.20 0.71
C LYS A 675 20.62 -14.32 -0.23
N ILE A 676 20.58 -15.20 -1.23
CA ILE A 676 21.65 -15.33 -2.21
C ILE A 676 21.77 -14.05 -3.03
N LEU A 677 20.65 -13.53 -3.55
CA LEU A 677 20.64 -12.32 -4.38
C LEU A 677 21.12 -11.11 -3.57
N GLN A 678 20.65 -10.96 -2.34
CA GLN A 678 21.07 -9.88 -1.43
C GLN A 678 22.56 -9.98 -1.07
N ASP A 679 23.03 -11.14 -0.64
CA ASP A 679 24.43 -11.34 -0.22
C ASP A 679 25.43 -11.22 -1.38
N SER A 680 24.99 -11.35 -2.62
CA SER A 680 25.84 -11.34 -3.82
C SER A 680 25.67 -10.07 -4.68
N ALA A 681 24.85 -9.12 -4.26
CA ALA A 681 24.67 -7.86 -4.97
C ALA A 681 25.99 -7.12 -5.19
N PHE A 682 26.02 -6.25 -6.19
CA PHE A 682 27.18 -5.40 -6.43
C PHE A 682 27.41 -4.43 -5.28
N ALA A 683 28.67 -4.16 -5.02
CA ALA A 683 29.08 -3.32 -3.91
C ALA A 683 29.19 -1.82 -4.24
N HIS A 684 28.69 -1.38 -5.38
CA HIS A 684 28.76 0.02 -5.82
C HIS A 684 27.47 0.82 -5.60
N ASP A 685 26.49 0.21 -5.02
CA ASP A 685 25.19 0.79 -4.70
C ASP A 685 25.26 1.68 -3.45
N LEU A 686 26.12 2.66 -3.46
CA LEU A 686 26.15 3.68 -2.43
C LEU A 686 24.82 4.44 -2.49
N ASP A 687 23.98 4.28 -1.45
CA ASP A 687 22.80 5.11 -1.30
C ASP A 687 23.21 6.54 -0.85
N PRO A 688 23.23 7.51 -1.75
CA PRO A 688 23.67 8.86 -1.41
C PRO A 688 22.67 9.57 -0.47
N TYR A 689 21.48 9.00 -0.28
CA TYR A 689 20.39 9.59 0.49
C TYR A 689 20.25 8.98 1.89
N PHE A 690 21.07 8.00 2.22
CA PHE A 690 20.99 7.30 3.50
C PHE A 690 22.36 7.15 4.15
N SER A 691 22.45 7.47 5.42
CA SER A 691 23.54 7.09 6.30
C SER A 691 23.01 6.63 7.65
N THR A 692 23.72 5.74 8.28
CA THR A 692 23.34 5.19 9.59
C THR A 692 24.52 5.23 10.55
N GLY A 693 24.21 5.11 11.83
CA GLY A 693 25.21 4.97 12.87
C GLY A 693 24.61 4.27 14.08
N PHE A 694 25.42 3.54 14.80
CA PHE A 694 25.01 2.96 16.07
C PHE A 694 26.09 3.07 17.13
N ALA A 695 25.66 3.11 18.38
CA ALA A 695 26.55 3.05 19.53
C ALA A 695 26.01 2.03 20.54
N LEU A 696 26.85 1.08 20.90
CA LEU A 696 26.57 0.09 21.95
C LEU A 696 27.40 0.42 23.18
N SER A 697 26.76 0.73 24.29
CA SER A 697 27.42 1.08 25.56
C SER A 697 26.62 0.56 26.74
N ALA A 698 27.26 -0.23 27.58
CA ALA A 698 26.69 -0.74 28.83
C ALA A 698 25.29 -1.35 28.69
N GLY A 699 25.05 -2.15 27.63
CA GLY A 699 23.76 -2.81 27.37
C GLY A 699 22.67 -1.89 26.80
N ASN A 700 23.05 -0.68 26.34
CA ASN A 700 22.18 0.25 25.65
C ASN A 700 22.62 0.38 24.20
N LEU A 701 21.70 0.24 23.25
CA LEU A 701 21.91 0.44 21.83
C LEU A 701 21.22 1.74 21.40
N LEU A 702 21.99 2.65 20.85
CA LEU A 702 21.49 3.84 20.18
C LEU A 702 21.70 3.68 18.67
N THR A 703 20.68 3.94 17.90
CA THR A 703 20.76 3.98 16.44
C THR A 703 20.37 5.38 15.96
N VAL A 704 21.11 5.92 15.05
CA VAL A 704 20.80 7.16 14.34
C VAL A 704 20.82 6.88 12.85
N ASN A 705 19.74 7.24 12.17
CA ASN A 705 19.64 7.20 10.72
C ASN A 705 19.51 8.63 10.22
N ALA A 706 20.16 8.93 9.12
CA ALA A 706 19.98 10.17 8.39
C ALA A 706 19.63 9.84 6.95
N SER A 707 18.65 10.53 6.43
CA SER A 707 18.22 10.37 5.05
C SER A 707 17.73 11.71 4.53
N ALA A 708 18.04 12.05 3.29
CA ALA A 708 17.75 13.33 2.70
C ALA A 708 17.31 13.20 1.25
N ASP A 709 16.41 14.08 0.81
CA ASP A 709 16.05 14.21 -0.59
C ASP A 709 17.14 15.01 -1.33
N PRO A 710 17.71 14.46 -2.43
CA PRO A 710 18.71 15.15 -3.25
C PRO A 710 18.16 16.39 -3.96
N ASN A 711 16.84 16.47 -4.14
CA ASN A 711 16.17 17.56 -4.84
C ASN A 711 15.68 18.65 -3.88
N ALA A 712 15.87 18.48 -2.58
CA ALA A 712 15.45 19.45 -1.57
C ALA A 712 16.37 20.68 -1.53
N ILE A 713 16.50 21.36 -2.65
CA ILE A 713 17.29 22.61 -2.76
C ILE A 713 16.70 23.74 -1.90
N SER A 714 15.48 23.60 -1.41
CA SER A 714 14.79 24.67 -0.68
C SER A 714 13.84 24.24 0.42
N GLN A 715 13.70 22.93 0.70
CA GLN A 715 12.72 22.47 1.67
C GLN A 715 13.38 21.61 2.75
N PHE A 716 13.08 21.97 3.98
CA PHE A 716 13.57 21.37 5.18
C PHE A 716 12.66 20.20 5.60
N ASP A 717 13.23 18.99 5.67
CA ASP A 717 12.52 17.82 6.16
C ASP A 717 12.74 17.65 7.68
N PRO A 718 11.70 17.81 8.52
CA PRO A 718 11.82 17.62 9.96
C PRO A 718 12.12 16.16 10.37
N ASN A 719 12.16 15.22 9.43
CA ASN A 719 12.41 13.81 9.69
C ASN A 719 13.73 13.29 9.09
N VAL A 720 14.62 14.17 8.66
CA VAL A 720 15.94 13.81 8.10
C VAL A 720 16.71 12.88 9.03
N PHE A 721 16.77 13.21 10.31
CA PHE A 721 17.38 12.35 11.31
C PHE A 721 16.34 11.56 12.09
N THR A 722 16.61 10.29 12.32
CA THR A 722 15.81 9.45 13.21
C THR A 722 16.71 8.79 14.23
N LEU A 723 16.48 9.11 15.50
CA LEU A 723 17.19 8.58 16.65
C LEU A 723 16.30 7.58 17.37
N THR A 724 16.79 6.37 17.55
CA THR A 724 16.08 5.32 18.31
C THR A 724 16.97 4.76 19.41
N HIS A 725 16.35 4.40 20.53
CA HIS A 725 17.07 3.86 21.69
C HIS A 725 16.46 2.55 22.19
N LEU A 726 17.31 1.58 22.44
CA LEU A 726 16.96 0.30 23.08
C LEU A 726 17.92 0.05 24.25
N GLY A 727 17.40 -0.17 25.45
CA GLY A 727 18.21 -0.47 26.62
C GLY A 727 17.58 -0.02 27.93
N VAL A 728 18.27 -0.28 29.02
CA VAL A 728 17.72 -0.07 30.38
C VAL A 728 17.91 1.38 30.89
N LYS A 729 18.86 2.13 30.34
CA LYS A 729 19.15 3.50 30.77
C LYS A 729 18.54 4.49 29.76
N ARG A 730 18.02 5.59 30.27
CA ARG A 730 17.44 6.65 29.43
C ARG A 730 18.54 7.52 28.83
N LEU A 731 18.27 8.08 27.66
CA LEU A 731 19.18 9.00 26.98
C LEU A 731 19.12 10.38 27.64
N GLN A 732 20.27 10.93 27.99
CA GLN A 732 20.38 12.25 28.59
C GLN A 732 20.81 13.31 27.57
N SER A 733 21.72 12.97 26.67
CA SER A 733 22.20 13.88 25.62
C SER A 733 22.65 13.11 24.38
N PHE A 734 22.55 13.78 23.23
CA PHE A 734 23.04 13.31 21.95
C PHE A 734 23.62 14.49 21.17
N SER A 735 24.79 14.33 20.56
CA SER A 735 25.43 15.37 19.77
C SER A 735 25.94 14.80 18.46
N ILE A 736 25.86 15.57 17.39
CA ILE A 736 26.47 15.28 16.09
C ILE A 736 27.59 16.28 15.83
N ASN A 737 28.79 15.78 15.52
CA ASN A 737 29.91 16.58 15.04
C ASN A 737 30.12 16.30 13.55
N GLY A 738 29.91 17.34 12.72
CA GLY A 738 29.96 17.23 11.26
C GLY A 738 31.39 17.31 10.68
N SER A 739 32.42 17.57 11.50
CA SER A 739 33.77 17.86 10.99
C SER A 739 34.42 16.76 10.14
N GLY A 740 33.99 15.51 10.28
CA GLY A 740 34.48 14.38 9.48
C GLY A 740 33.64 14.05 8.28
N GLY A 741 32.51 14.73 8.03
CA GLY A 741 31.60 14.48 6.94
C GLY A 741 32.15 14.84 5.57
N ASN A 742 31.34 14.59 4.53
CA ASN A 742 31.57 14.98 3.14
C ASN A 742 32.35 13.96 2.29
N LEU A 743 31.71 12.79 2.02
CA LEU A 743 32.28 11.74 1.17
C LEU A 743 32.42 12.18 -0.29
N THR A 744 31.49 12.98 -0.80
CA THR A 744 31.35 13.26 -2.24
C THR A 744 32.08 14.52 -2.69
N GLN A 745 32.61 15.33 -1.77
CA GLN A 745 33.22 16.62 -2.08
C GLN A 745 34.55 16.86 -1.35
N THR A 746 35.04 18.10 -1.39
CA THR A 746 36.34 18.46 -0.84
C THR A 746 36.36 18.31 0.70
N PRO A 747 37.44 17.81 1.31
CA PRO A 747 37.52 17.59 2.74
C PRO A 747 37.32 18.90 3.54
N GLY A 748 36.27 18.96 4.33
CA GLY A 748 35.95 20.13 5.17
C GLY A 748 34.89 19.86 6.21
N GLY A 749 34.18 18.76 6.05
CA GLY A 749 33.04 18.38 6.87
C GLY A 749 31.78 19.13 6.50
N ILE A 750 30.72 18.91 7.28
CA ILE A 750 29.48 19.66 7.19
C ILE A 750 29.37 20.72 8.29
N VAL A 751 28.58 21.75 8.02
CA VAL A 751 28.19 22.76 8.98
C VAL A 751 26.67 22.75 9.15
N PHE A 752 26.22 23.06 10.37
CA PHE A 752 24.81 23.29 10.67
C PHE A 752 24.52 24.79 10.60
N ASP A 753 23.56 25.20 9.77
CA ASP A 753 23.20 26.61 9.59
C ASP A 753 21.81 26.90 10.17
N GLU A 754 21.77 27.66 11.26
CA GLU A 754 20.53 28.06 11.94
C GLU A 754 20.03 29.48 11.57
N ARG A 755 20.65 30.17 10.60
CA ARG A 755 20.32 31.54 10.24
C ARG A 755 18.93 31.67 9.61
N SER A 756 18.06 32.40 10.27
CA SER A 756 16.69 32.66 9.77
C SER A 756 16.59 33.84 8.80
N THR A 757 17.65 34.63 8.62
CA THR A 757 17.65 35.81 7.75
C THR A 757 18.76 35.70 6.71
N PRO A 758 18.46 35.83 5.41
CA PRO A 758 19.46 35.79 4.37
C PRO A 758 20.35 37.02 4.46
N VAL A 759 21.65 36.87 4.77
CA VAL A 759 22.66 37.90 4.54
C VAL A 759 23.14 37.84 3.09
N SER A 760 22.96 36.70 2.45
CA SER A 760 23.02 36.40 0.99
C SER A 760 22.68 34.95 0.82
N ALA A 761 21.57 34.60 0.15
CA ALA A 761 20.86 33.36 -0.06
C ALA A 761 21.61 31.99 0.03
N PRO A 762 20.93 30.87 0.31
CA PRO A 762 19.65 30.73 0.98
C PRO A 762 19.76 30.79 2.50
N ALA A 763 18.66 31.13 3.18
CA ALA A 763 18.63 31.16 4.63
C ALA A 763 18.69 29.74 5.19
N GLY A 764 19.50 29.53 6.23
CA GLY A 764 19.49 28.33 7.03
C GLY A 764 18.15 28.12 7.74
N GLN A 765 17.86 26.90 8.11
CA GLN A 765 16.63 26.53 8.81
C GLN A 765 16.91 26.16 10.27
N PRO A 766 16.05 26.57 11.21
CA PRO A 766 16.23 26.23 12.61
C PRO A 766 16.01 24.72 12.83
N PHE A 767 16.57 24.20 13.91
CA PHE A 767 16.26 22.85 14.37
C PHE A 767 14.76 22.67 14.59
N VAL A 768 14.19 21.60 14.04
CA VAL A 768 12.77 21.25 14.19
C VAL A 768 12.65 19.80 14.63
N VAL A 769 11.77 19.56 15.60
CA VAL A 769 11.36 18.20 15.97
C VAL A 769 10.27 17.72 15.03
N GLY A 770 10.49 16.59 14.41
CA GLY A 770 9.51 15.91 13.59
C GLY A 770 8.67 14.91 14.40
N ARG A 771 8.79 13.64 14.07
CA ARG A 771 8.06 12.55 14.75
C ARG A 771 8.67 12.23 16.10
N THR A 772 7.82 11.99 17.11
CA THR A 772 8.23 11.47 18.42
C THR A 772 7.43 10.23 18.82
N VAL A 773 8.07 9.31 19.56
CA VAL A 773 7.43 8.17 20.22
C VAL A 773 8.03 8.09 21.61
N GLY A 774 7.17 8.07 22.64
CA GLY A 774 7.59 7.98 24.05
C GLY A 774 8.07 9.29 24.67
N LEU A 775 8.25 10.35 23.89
CA LEU A 775 8.61 11.69 24.33
C LEU A 775 7.82 12.74 23.51
N THR A 776 7.87 13.98 23.94
CA THR A 776 7.24 15.13 23.26
C THR A 776 8.29 16.12 22.76
N PRO A 777 7.96 17.03 21.82
CA PRO A 777 8.89 18.07 21.38
C PRO A 777 9.41 18.96 22.52
N ALA A 778 8.60 19.17 23.59
CA ALA A 778 9.00 19.95 24.77
C ALA A 778 10.08 19.27 25.63
N ASP A 779 10.29 17.97 25.45
CA ASP A 779 11.30 17.19 26.16
C ASP A 779 12.69 17.30 25.52
N VAL A 780 12.79 17.97 24.36
CA VAL A 780 14.04 18.08 23.58
C VAL A 780 14.48 19.54 23.51
N THR A 781 15.72 19.80 23.87
CA THR A 781 16.36 21.12 23.70
C THR A 781 17.56 20.97 22.77
N ALA A 782 17.57 21.73 21.68
CA ALA A 782 18.71 21.81 20.77
C ALA A 782 19.55 23.04 21.04
N SER A 783 20.86 22.91 20.85
CA SER A 783 21.82 24.00 20.84
C SER A 783 22.95 23.68 19.87
N PHE A 784 23.64 24.69 19.40
CA PHE A 784 24.77 24.56 18.49
C PHE A 784 26.05 24.96 19.15
N SER A 785 27.15 24.33 18.81
CA SER A 785 28.46 24.57 19.34
C SER A 785 29.55 24.32 18.30
N LEU A 786 30.77 24.71 18.60
CA LEU A 786 31.93 24.68 17.71
C LEU A 786 31.68 25.49 16.42
N PRO A 787 31.94 26.83 16.45
CA PRO A 787 31.85 27.69 15.26
C PRO A 787 32.60 27.06 14.07
N ALA A 788 32.04 27.16 12.87
CA ALA A 788 32.73 26.75 11.65
C ALA A 788 34.04 27.50 11.50
N ASP A 789 35.13 26.81 11.11
CA ASP A 789 36.49 27.42 11.01
C ASP A 789 36.55 28.51 9.93
N PRO A 790 37.46 29.49 10.14
CA PRO A 790 37.38 30.78 9.48
C PRO A 790 37.42 30.69 7.94
N PRO A 791 36.64 31.56 7.30
CA PRO A 791 35.76 32.54 7.96
C PRO A 791 34.32 32.09 8.02
N GLY A 792 33.95 31.19 8.92
CA GLY A 792 32.58 30.80 9.15
C GLY A 792 31.67 32.01 9.35
N LEU A 793 30.52 32.05 8.69
CA LEU A 793 29.55 33.11 8.93
C LEU A 793 28.88 32.94 10.31
N PRO A 794 28.49 34.02 10.98
CA PRO A 794 27.74 33.90 12.23
C PRO A 794 26.48 33.04 12.04
N GLY A 795 26.28 32.04 12.89
CA GLY A 795 25.15 31.09 12.80
C GLY A 795 25.49 29.79 12.10
N GLN A 796 26.73 29.58 11.64
CA GLN A 796 27.22 28.30 11.15
C GLN A 796 28.05 27.57 12.21
N TRP A 797 27.72 26.31 12.46
CA TRP A 797 28.25 25.51 13.54
C TRP A 797 28.68 24.12 13.05
N LYS A 798 29.75 23.56 13.63
CA LYS A 798 30.19 22.20 13.35
C LYS A 798 29.52 21.15 14.23
N GLN A 799 28.80 21.54 15.27
CA GLN A 799 28.20 20.60 16.20
C GLN A 799 26.78 21.01 16.57
N LEU A 800 25.86 20.02 16.44
CA LEU A 800 24.51 20.04 16.99
C LEU A 800 24.50 19.27 18.32
N ASP A 801 23.94 19.87 19.37
CA ASP A 801 23.82 19.29 20.71
C ASP A 801 22.33 19.19 21.09
N LEU A 802 21.84 17.99 21.39
CA LEU A 802 20.51 17.74 21.92
C LEU A 802 20.59 17.34 23.39
N LYS A 803 19.70 17.90 24.19
CA LYS A 803 19.49 17.52 25.59
C LYS A 803 18.06 17.08 25.78
N PHE A 804 17.88 16.02 26.53
CA PHE A 804 16.57 15.44 26.84
C PHE A 804 16.21 15.73 28.30
N LEU A 805 14.92 16.02 28.51
CA LEU A 805 14.40 16.16 29.87
C LEU A 805 14.56 14.82 30.61
N ALA A 806 15.04 14.89 31.85
CA ALA A 806 15.32 13.69 32.65
C ALA A 806 14.06 12.77 32.73
N GLY A 807 14.26 11.51 32.43
CA GLY A 807 13.21 10.52 32.49
C GLY A 807 12.35 10.38 31.22
N THR A 808 12.62 11.12 30.13
CA THR A 808 11.73 11.13 28.95
C THR A 808 12.15 10.18 27.83
N PHE A 809 13.43 10.07 27.49
CA PHE A 809 13.86 9.24 26.35
C PHE A 809 14.32 7.85 26.80
N GLY A 810 13.41 6.90 26.79
CA GLY A 810 13.60 5.53 27.27
C GLY A 810 13.75 4.50 26.17
N SER A 811 13.67 3.21 26.56
CA SER A 811 13.78 2.09 25.63
C SER A 811 12.55 1.98 24.73
N GLY A 812 12.78 1.89 23.42
CA GLY A 812 11.73 1.85 22.40
C GLY A 812 11.27 3.22 21.94
N ASP A 813 11.79 4.31 22.53
CA ASP A 813 11.45 5.67 22.12
C ASP A 813 12.17 6.07 20.83
N LEU A 814 11.53 7.00 20.11
CA LEU A 814 12.02 7.51 18.84
C LEU A 814 11.87 9.03 18.79
N LEU A 815 12.89 9.69 18.27
CA LEU A 815 12.88 11.10 17.90
C LEU A 815 13.30 11.25 16.45
N SER A 816 12.44 11.84 15.60
CA SER A 816 12.91 12.39 14.33
C SER A 816 13.10 13.91 14.46
N PHE A 817 14.09 14.43 13.76
CA PHE A 817 14.36 15.85 13.71
C PHE A 817 15.02 16.26 12.41
N GLY A 818 14.96 17.54 12.12
CA GLY A 818 15.60 18.17 11.00
C GLY A 818 16.48 19.33 11.46
N VAL A 819 17.53 19.59 10.70
CA VAL A 819 18.44 20.71 10.84
C VAL A 819 19.09 20.97 9.50
N ASP A 820 19.25 22.22 9.14
CA ASP A 820 19.92 22.59 7.90
C ASP A 820 21.42 22.26 7.96
N ARG A 821 21.92 21.74 6.83
CA ARG A 821 23.29 21.27 6.69
C ARG A 821 23.90 21.82 5.41
N ASP A 822 25.02 22.46 5.54
CA ASP A 822 25.81 22.96 4.44
C ASP A 822 27.19 22.30 4.38
N GLU A 823 27.85 22.37 3.24
CA GLU A 823 29.24 21.99 3.10
C GLU A 823 30.17 23.06 3.64
N ALA A 824 31.22 22.67 4.34
CA ALA A 824 32.13 23.60 4.99
C ALA A 824 32.87 24.54 4.04
N ASP A 825 33.07 24.14 2.79
CA ASP A 825 33.71 24.95 1.73
C ASP A 825 32.71 25.75 0.90
N ALA A 826 31.41 25.42 0.99
CA ALA A 826 30.32 26.20 0.41
C ALA A 826 29.90 27.41 1.27
N ALA A 827 30.63 27.71 2.29
CA ALA A 827 30.42 28.85 3.21
C ALA A 827 30.46 30.23 2.52
N GLY A 828 30.45 30.27 1.19
CA GLY A 828 30.28 31.50 0.39
C GLY A 828 28.79 31.71 0.08
N PRO A 829 28.41 32.97 -0.15
CA PRO A 829 27.03 33.30 -0.48
C PRO A 829 26.53 32.57 -1.75
N GLY A 830 25.56 31.72 -1.62
CA GLY A 830 24.74 31.24 -2.74
C GLY A 830 24.93 29.82 -3.22
N VAL A 831 25.61 28.95 -2.50
CA VAL A 831 25.64 27.52 -2.82
C VAL A 831 24.74 26.79 -1.83
N ALA A 832 23.57 26.38 -2.27
CA ALA A 832 22.79 25.40 -1.55
C ALA A 832 23.53 24.06 -1.64
N ALA A 833 24.19 23.63 -0.58
CA ALA A 833 24.58 22.24 -0.47
C ALA A 833 23.28 21.43 -0.36
N GLY A 834 23.03 20.60 -1.36
CA GLY A 834 21.89 19.70 -1.32
C GLY A 834 21.97 18.84 -0.07
N GLY A 835 20.87 18.71 0.65
CA GLY A 835 20.78 17.95 1.89
C GLY A 835 20.98 16.44 1.71
N ASN A 836 22.13 16.06 1.20
CA ASN A 836 22.51 14.67 0.93
C ASN A 836 22.99 13.98 2.21
N SER A 837 22.47 12.81 2.54
CA SER A 837 22.93 12.05 3.71
C SER A 837 24.36 11.53 3.58
N ALA A 838 24.88 11.42 2.36
CA ALA A 838 26.28 11.09 2.08
C ALA A 838 27.26 12.14 2.64
N ASP A 839 26.80 13.36 2.89
CA ASP A 839 27.60 14.42 3.54
C ASP A 839 28.08 14.04 4.93
N LEU A 840 27.37 13.14 5.59
CA LEU A 840 27.79 12.61 6.90
C LEU A 840 28.90 11.56 6.81
N LEU A 841 29.21 11.06 5.62
CA LEU A 841 30.24 10.04 5.39
C LEU A 841 31.62 10.67 5.21
N GLY A 842 32.67 9.91 5.51
CA GLY A 842 34.07 10.39 5.39
C GLY A 842 34.51 10.59 3.95
N GLY A 843 35.14 11.73 3.63
CA GLY A 843 35.66 12.06 2.31
C GLY A 843 36.93 11.31 1.94
N GLY A 844 37.14 11.10 0.63
CA GLY A 844 38.42 10.65 0.07
C GLY A 844 38.74 9.16 0.24
N VAL A 845 37.76 8.34 0.57
CA VAL A 845 37.96 6.88 0.73
C VAL A 845 37.56 6.15 -0.54
N SER A 846 38.51 5.43 -1.15
CA SER A 846 38.19 4.37 -2.11
C SER A 846 37.49 3.25 -1.36
N ILE A 847 36.21 3.00 -1.67
CA ILE A 847 35.36 2.10 -0.92
C ILE A 847 35.47 0.68 -1.50
N PRO A 848 36.13 -0.26 -0.79
CA PRO A 848 36.07 -1.66 -1.16
C PRO A 848 34.70 -2.25 -0.80
N SER A 849 34.21 -3.19 -1.61
CA SER A 849 32.94 -3.87 -1.41
C SER A 849 32.81 -4.48 -0.01
N GLY A 850 31.63 -4.33 0.60
CA GLY A 850 31.28 -4.98 1.86
C GLY A 850 31.91 -4.39 3.11
N ARG A 851 32.29 -3.10 3.12
CA ARG A 851 32.87 -2.44 4.29
C ARG A 851 32.17 -1.14 4.64
N LEU A 852 32.08 -0.88 5.95
CA LEU A 852 31.71 0.41 6.48
C LEU A 852 32.70 1.48 5.98
N VAL A 853 32.19 2.66 5.62
CA VAL A 853 33.02 3.82 5.27
C VAL A 853 33.48 4.50 6.56
N PRO A 854 34.75 4.46 6.92
CA PRO A 854 35.24 5.10 8.14
C PRO A 854 35.49 6.59 7.95
N GLY A 855 35.53 7.34 9.05
CA GLY A 855 35.97 8.72 9.08
C GLY A 855 34.89 9.75 8.74
N GLY A 856 33.62 9.37 8.79
CA GLY A 856 32.50 10.29 8.63
C GLY A 856 32.27 11.21 9.82
N ALA A 857 31.16 11.96 9.75
CA ALA A 857 30.66 12.71 10.89
C ALA A 857 30.51 11.79 12.10
N SER A 858 30.79 12.28 13.28
CA SER A 858 30.69 11.49 14.50
C SER A 858 29.50 11.94 15.35
N PHE A 859 28.99 11.04 16.15
CA PHE A 859 28.00 11.37 17.17
C PHE A 859 28.44 10.80 18.52
N PHE A 860 28.02 11.46 19.59
CA PHE A 860 28.35 11.07 20.94
C PHE A 860 27.26 11.57 21.91
N GLY A 861 27.31 11.12 23.13
CA GLY A 861 26.39 11.59 24.17
C GLY A 861 26.54 10.83 25.47
N LYS A 862 25.48 10.89 26.28
CA LYS A 862 25.44 10.23 27.59
C LYS A 862 24.07 9.67 27.88
N TYR A 863 24.06 8.53 28.56
CA TYR A 863 22.89 8.03 29.25
C TYR A 863 22.78 8.61 30.67
N GLU A 864 21.60 8.58 31.24
CA GLU A 864 21.41 8.92 32.66
C GLU A 864 22.33 8.07 33.55
N GLY A 865 22.93 8.73 34.53
CA GLY A 865 24.00 8.16 35.35
C GLY A 865 25.41 8.35 34.79
N GLY A 866 25.55 9.08 33.66
CA GLY A 866 26.82 9.56 33.15
C GLY A 866 27.60 8.62 32.23
N ASN A 867 27.05 7.48 31.82
CA ASN A 867 27.72 6.56 30.90
C ASN A 867 27.78 7.17 29.49
N PRO A 868 28.99 7.47 28.95
CA PRO A 868 29.14 8.04 27.62
C PRO A 868 29.02 6.97 26.54
N PHE A 869 28.67 7.40 25.33
CA PHE A 869 28.78 6.63 24.11
C PHE A 869 29.38 7.49 22.99
N LYS A 870 29.90 6.84 21.97
CA LYS A 870 30.41 7.46 20.74
C LYS A 870 30.15 6.53 19.56
N GLY A 871 29.86 7.09 18.39
CA GLY A 871 29.72 6.39 17.12
C GLY A 871 30.10 7.30 15.95
N GLU A 872 30.12 6.74 14.76
CA GLU A 872 30.37 7.42 13.49
C GLU A 872 29.27 7.08 12.51
N PHE A 873 28.95 7.99 11.58
CA PHE A 873 28.05 7.72 10.47
C PHE A 873 28.79 6.89 9.40
N PHE A 874 28.06 5.97 8.82
CA PHE A 874 28.56 5.10 7.75
C PHE A 874 27.43 4.70 6.82
N ASN A 875 27.79 4.22 5.64
CA ASN A 875 26.87 3.54 4.73
C ASN A 875 27.41 2.12 4.48
N LEU A 876 26.50 1.15 4.44
CA LEU A 876 26.84 -0.22 4.05
C LEU A 876 26.73 -0.31 2.55
N ILE A 877 27.86 -0.44 1.87
CA ILE A 877 27.92 -0.52 0.42
C ILE A 877 27.78 -1.98 -0.01
N GLY A 878 26.73 -2.29 -0.77
CA GLY A 878 26.45 -3.62 -1.29
C GLY A 878 26.00 -4.67 -0.27
N ASP A 879 26.11 -4.41 1.04
CA ASP A 879 25.77 -5.34 2.11
C ASP A 879 24.65 -4.82 3.02
N GLY A 880 24.28 -3.56 2.91
CA GLY A 880 23.27 -2.89 3.73
C GLY A 880 21.96 -2.68 3.00
N TYR A 881 20.87 -2.54 3.77
CA TYR A 881 19.58 -2.19 3.22
C TYR A 881 19.47 -0.68 2.98
N SER A 882 19.04 -0.33 1.77
CA SER A 882 18.56 0.99 1.41
C SER A 882 17.07 0.99 1.10
N ARG A 883 16.40 2.11 1.31
CA ARG A 883 14.96 2.26 1.00
C ARG A 883 14.67 2.29 -0.50
N LEU A 884 15.65 2.68 -1.32
CA LEU A 884 15.50 2.84 -2.76
C LEU A 884 15.84 1.57 -3.55
N ASP A 885 16.89 0.86 -3.18
CA ASP A 885 17.43 -0.26 -3.96
C ASP A 885 17.56 -1.57 -3.17
N GLY A 886 17.03 -1.60 -1.94
CA GLY A 886 17.09 -2.79 -1.11
C GLY A 886 18.51 -3.10 -0.67
N TYR A 887 19.00 -4.28 -1.03
CA TYR A 887 20.36 -4.73 -0.77
C TYR A 887 21.29 -4.56 -1.97
N GLY A 888 20.85 -3.82 -3.00
CA GLY A 888 21.65 -3.41 -4.12
C GLY A 888 21.38 -4.17 -5.41
N PHE A 889 22.17 -3.84 -6.45
CA PHE A 889 22.02 -4.32 -7.81
C PHE A 889 22.48 -5.78 -7.95
N ILE A 890 21.66 -6.65 -8.55
CA ILE A 890 21.90 -8.09 -8.65
C ILE A 890 23.11 -8.41 -9.52
N ASN A 891 23.96 -9.33 -9.05
CA ASN A 891 25.12 -9.88 -9.74
C ASN A 891 24.94 -11.40 -9.99
N ALA A 892 24.55 -11.77 -11.20
CA ALA A 892 24.29 -13.17 -11.57
C ALA A 892 25.52 -14.07 -11.42
N GLU A 893 26.71 -13.59 -11.80
CA GLU A 893 27.95 -14.34 -11.66
C GLU A 893 28.22 -14.71 -10.19
N ALA A 894 28.08 -13.76 -9.28
CA ALA A 894 28.29 -13.97 -7.86
C ALA A 894 27.20 -14.86 -7.24
N ALA A 895 25.93 -14.65 -7.63
CA ALA A 895 24.80 -15.46 -7.18
C ALA A 895 24.92 -16.93 -7.59
N VAL A 896 25.26 -17.21 -8.84
CA VAL A 896 25.53 -18.58 -9.36
C VAL A 896 26.72 -19.20 -8.64
N LYS A 897 27.81 -18.46 -8.42
CA LYS A 897 28.96 -18.94 -7.65
C LYS A 897 28.60 -19.32 -6.21
N ALA A 898 27.66 -18.67 -5.59
CA ALA A 898 27.22 -18.96 -4.21
C ALA A 898 26.58 -20.35 -4.08
N VAL A 899 25.95 -20.87 -5.13
CA VAL A 899 25.30 -22.20 -5.11
C VAL A 899 26.23 -23.31 -5.66
N THR A 900 27.16 -22.99 -6.53
CA THR A 900 28.09 -23.99 -7.14
C THR A 900 29.25 -24.37 -6.22
N LYS A 901 29.75 -23.47 -5.36
CA LYS A 901 30.84 -23.72 -4.40
C LYS A 901 30.59 -24.85 -3.39
N LYS A 902 29.35 -25.29 -3.19
CA LYS A 902 28.99 -26.38 -2.26
C LYS A 902 29.09 -27.80 -2.88
N ARG A 903 29.41 -27.92 -4.17
CA ARG A 903 29.53 -29.20 -4.89
C ARG A 903 30.93 -29.78 -4.91
N LYS A 904 31.94 -29.20 -4.21
CA LYS A 904 33.32 -29.75 -4.12
C LYS A 904 33.58 -30.38 -2.77
#